data_66cdc3320920b183b3917202a8d0180b
#
_entry.id   66cdc3320920b183b3917202a8d0180b
#
_cell.length_a   1.000
_cell.length_b   1.000
_cell.length_c   1.000
_cell.angle_alpha   90.00
_cell.angle_beta   90.00
_cell.angle_gamma   90.00
#
_symmetry.space_group_name_H-M   'P 1'
#
loop_
_entity.id
_entity.type
_entity.pdbx_description
1 polymer ?
#
loop_
_entity_poly.entity_id
_entity_poly.type
_entity_poly.pdbx_seq_one_letter_code
_entity_poly.pdbx_strand_id
1 'polypeptide(L)'
;VTVNDYLAKRDAEWMRPIYEFLGLSVGVIYSGQELSEKAAAYDCDVIYATNNELGFDYLRDNMALRAEDRVQCSLDFAIVDEVDSILIDEARTPLIISGPSNESSEIYSHIKSIVPKLKRQLREETEEEPLEESEIGHYIIDEKNRNIDLTDEGYMLVESLLEDMDILSSSGNLYSVSNIKIMRFVQATLRANFLYNRDVHYLVRNGEVVLIDEHTGRSMPGRRISEGVHQALECKENVTIQRESQTLASTTFQNFFRLFDTLSGMTGTADTEALEFNQIYGLNVVVIPTNKKMIRDDQDDLVFLSKTAKYKALIKKIEELRESHVPVLVGTVSVESSEEVSNLLKKKNIPHQVLNAKQHEREAEVIANAGKPGVVTIATNMAGRGTDIVLGGKKEDNEEWESNHQTVLDAGGLCILGTERHESRRIDNQLRGRSGRQGDPGSSQFFLSLEDDLLRLFITDSRRALFERIGMGDDHIEHKMLSRGIENAQKRIENRNFDIRKNLLEYDDVANDQRTAIYALRNDLLEEDDIEETIQGLIEESFENSIYSFIPFESVESQWKTSELDQFLKESFQFNKEFKPVIDNDKSLGVEEIKNIIISEAKDMYKSKFEHIGEQRKLLEKQIMLQVLDVHWKEHLAEMDHLRQSVGLRAYAQKNPKNEYKREAFNMFENMLDEINSETVRILFNIQIATKEEIEKIEKDNLKNAEKNLELKKNEDPSQIAQSPEKHHKAEQVIASEKIGRNELVKITNGEETKEMKYKKAKSLIETGGWRII
;
A
#
# COMPACT_ATOMS: atom_id res chain seq x y z
N VAL A 1 19.53 4.64 5.70
CA VAL A 1 18.10 4.26 5.73
C VAL A 1 17.89 3.18 6.76
N THR A 2 16.85 3.27 7.57
CA THR A 2 16.54 2.31 8.64
C THR A 2 15.06 1.93 8.64
N VAL A 3 14.70 0.90 9.42
CA VAL A 3 13.37 0.27 9.38
C VAL A 3 12.27 1.01 10.17
N ASN A 4 12.62 1.93 11.07
CA ASN A 4 11.61 2.67 11.85
C ASN A 4 12.11 4.03 12.34
N ASP A 5 11.15 4.89 12.74
CA ASP A 5 11.39 6.27 13.18
C ASP A 5 12.26 6.36 14.45
N TYR A 6 12.13 5.40 15.36
CA TYR A 6 12.92 5.36 16.59
C TYR A 6 14.41 5.18 16.28
N LEU A 7 14.75 4.23 15.41
CA LEU A 7 16.14 4.00 15.00
C LEU A 7 16.69 5.18 14.21
N ALA A 8 15.91 5.77 13.31
CA ALA A 8 16.34 6.95 12.56
C ALA A 8 16.75 8.10 13.49
N LYS A 9 15.93 8.40 14.50
CA LYS A 9 16.23 9.44 15.49
C LYS A 9 17.41 9.08 16.39
N ARG A 10 17.39 7.88 16.97
CA ARG A 10 18.43 7.41 17.90
C ARG A 10 19.80 7.42 17.26
N ASP A 11 19.92 6.84 16.09
CA ASP A 11 21.20 6.65 15.40
C ASP A 11 21.74 7.98 14.85
N ALA A 12 20.85 8.85 14.37
CA ALA A 12 21.22 10.20 14.00
C ALA A 12 21.77 11.00 15.21
N GLU A 13 21.08 10.99 16.33
CA GLU A 13 21.51 11.69 17.55
C GLU A 13 22.82 11.13 18.09
N TRP A 14 23.00 9.82 18.03
CA TRP A 14 24.21 9.16 18.50
C TRP A 14 25.43 9.49 17.64
N MET A 15 25.27 9.53 16.32
CA MET A 15 26.35 9.79 15.38
C MET A 15 26.56 11.26 15.08
N ARG A 16 25.58 12.12 15.35
CA ARG A 16 25.62 13.58 15.11
C ARG A 16 26.92 14.26 15.59
N PRO A 17 27.44 14.00 16.83
CA PRO A 17 28.66 14.66 17.30
C PRO A 17 29.89 14.39 16.40
N ILE A 18 29.95 13.22 15.75
CA ILE A 18 31.04 12.84 14.86
C ILE A 18 30.94 13.63 13.55
N TYR A 19 29.74 13.68 12.96
CA TYR A 19 29.51 14.38 11.70
C TYR A 19 29.68 15.90 11.87
N GLU A 20 29.12 16.49 12.92
CA GLU A 20 29.26 17.91 13.22
C GLU A 20 30.73 18.29 13.50
N PHE A 21 31.52 17.42 14.16
CA PHE A 21 32.97 17.62 14.33
C PHE A 21 33.69 17.65 12.98
N LEU A 22 33.22 16.93 11.98
CA LEU A 22 33.75 16.95 10.61
C LEU A 22 33.17 18.09 9.77
N GLY A 23 32.30 18.92 10.30
CA GLY A 23 31.65 20.04 9.62
C GLY A 23 30.47 19.64 8.73
N LEU A 24 29.91 18.45 8.93
CA LEU A 24 28.75 17.95 8.19
C LEU A 24 27.46 18.12 8.99
N SER A 25 26.40 18.53 8.30
CA SER A 25 25.05 18.64 8.86
C SER A 25 24.31 17.29 8.87
N VAL A 26 23.44 17.09 9.86
CA VAL A 26 22.67 15.83 10.01
C VAL A 26 21.18 16.10 10.10
N GLY A 27 20.42 15.58 9.13
CA GLY A 27 18.95 15.60 9.09
C GLY A 27 18.35 14.28 9.51
N VAL A 28 17.09 14.32 9.95
CA VAL A 28 16.30 13.13 10.28
C VAL A 28 14.92 13.22 9.65
N ILE A 29 14.52 12.19 8.90
CA ILE A 29 13.22 12.07 8.24
C ILE A 29 12.43 10.93 8.91
N TYR A 30 11.23 11.27 9.38
CA TYR A 30 10.31 10.34 10.05
C TYR A 30 8.86 10.72 9.80
N SER A 31 7.95 9.85 10.15
CA SER A 31 6.51 10.04 9.92
C SER A 31 5.93 11.21 10.73
N GLY A 32 5.05 11.98 10.10
CA GLY A 32 4.32 13.08 10.76
C GLY A 32 5.08 14.40 10.89
N GLN A 33 6.23 14.58 10.23
CA GLN A 33 6.92 15.87 10.16
C GLN A 33 6.19 16.85 9.25
N GLU A 34 6.25 18.13 9.61
CA GLU A 34 5.80 19.23 8.74
C GLU A 34 6.71 19.37 7.51
N LEU A 35 6.14 19.86 6.40
CA LEU A 35 6.86 19.96 5.12
C LEU A 35 8.13 20.82 5.23
N SER A 36 8.07 21.91 5.97
CA SER A 36 9.22 22.80 6.20
C SER A 36 10.35 22.13 7.00
N GLU A 37 10.01 21.27 7.96
CA GLU A 37 10.98 20.52 8.73
C GLU A 37 11.66 19.45 7.86
N LYS A 38 10.87 18.80 6.99
CA LYS A 38 11.40 17.82 6.03
C LYS A 38 12.34 18.48 5.03
N ALA A 39 11.97 19.61 4.45
CA ALA A 39 12.82 20.34 3.52
C ALA A 39 14.17 20.70 4.17
N ALA A 40 14.16 21.24 5.40
CA ALA A 40 15.39 21.52 6.14
C ALA A 40 16.23 20.27 6.46
N ALA A 41 15.59 19.12 6.66
CA ALA A 41 16.29 17.87 6.91
C ALA A 41 16.89 17.27 5.64
N TYR A 42 16.22 17.41 4.49
CA TYR A 42 16.75 16.97 3.19
C TYR A 42 17.90 17.86 2.68
N ASP A 43 18.00 19.12 3.15
CA ASP A 43 19.11 20.03 2.83
C ASP A 43 20.41 19.72 3.62
N CYS A 44 20.40 18.72 4.49
CA CYS A 44 21.56 18.30 5.26
C CYS A 44 22.46 17.35 4.45
N ASP A 45 23.79 17.35 4.81
CA ASP A 45 24.77 16.48 4.15
C ASP A 45 24.55 14.99 4.42
N VAL A 46 24.07 14.64 5.61
CA VAL A 46 23.78 13.28 6.03
C VAL A 46 22.33 13.18 6.53
N ILE A 47 21.56 12.27 5.93
CA ILE A 47 20.15 12.11 6.24
C ILE A 47 19.90 10.72 6.81
N TYR A 48 19.34 10.65 8.01
CA TYR A 48 18.80 9.42 8.60
C TYR A 48 17.29 9.37 8.35
N ALA A 49 16.81 8.34 7.66
CA ALA A 49 15.42 8.27 7.26
C ALA A 49 14.85 6.86 7.37
N THR A 50 13.54 6.75 7.54
CA THR A 50 12.85 5.47 7.36
C THR A 50 12.62 5.20 5.87
N ASN A 51 12.68 3.93 5.49
CA ASN A 51 12.47 3.48 4.11
C ASN A 51 11.10 3.93 3.55
N ASN A 52 10.05 3.85 4.38
CA ASN A 52 8.69 4.21 3.98
C ASN A 52 8.58 5.71 3.69
N GLU A 53 9.08 6.58 4.58
CA GLU A 53 8.97 8.03 4.40
C GLU A 53 9.74 8.52 3.19
N LEU A 54 10.94 7.96 2.93
CA LEU A 54 11.69 8.27 1.72
C LEU A 54 10.89 7.97 0.45
N GLY A 55 10.29 6.79 0.38
CA GLY A 55 9.50 6.40 -0.78
C GLY A 55 8.19 7.20 -0.90
N PHE A 56 7.54 7.54 0.21
CA PHE A 56 6.35 8.39 0.18
C PHE A 56 6.70 9.84 -0.18
N ASP A 57 7.82 10.36 0.30
CA ASP A 57 8.27 11.71 -0.08
C ASP A 57 8.61 11.78 -1.57
N TYR A 58 9.25 10.73 -2.13
CA TYR A 58 9.45 10.62 -3.58
C TYR A 58 8.12 10.68 -4.36
N LEU A 59 7.10 9.96 -3.91
CA LEU A 59 5.79 10.01 -4.56
C LEU A 59 5.13 11.38 -4.40
N ARG A 60 5.22 12.02 -3.22
CA ARG A 60 4.66 13.36 -2.97
C ARG A 60 5.32 14.41 -3.84
N ASP A 61 6.64 14.39 -3.98
CA ASP A 61 7.40 15.34 -4.78
C ASP A 61 7.00 15.25 -6.26
N ASN A 62 6.77 14.02 -6.75
CA ASN A 62 6.28 13.82 -8.11
C ASN A 62 4.78 14.11 -8.31
N MET A 63 4.07 14.50 -7.25
CA MET A 63 2.69 14.99 -7.28
C MET A 63 2.58 16.48 -6.91
N ALA A 64 3.70 17.12 -6.56
CA ALA A 64 3.73 18.53 -6.16
C ALA A 64 3.29 19.44 -7.31
N LEU A 65 2.46 20.45 -7.03
CA LEU A 65 1.96 21.39 -8.03
C LEU A 65 2.92 22.56 -8.28
N ARG A 66 3.93 22.73 -7.43
CA ARG A 66 4.97 23.76 -7.51
C ARG A 66 6.33 23.14 -7.23
N ALA A 67 7.35 23.63 -7.89
CA ALA A 67 8.74 23.19 -7.65
C ALA A 67 9.17 23.42 -6.18
N GLU A 68 8.67 24.48 -5.55
CA GLU A 68 8.96 24.85 -4.16
C GLU A 68 8.40 23.87 -3.11
N ASP A 69 7.37 23.11 -3.48
CA ASP A 69 6.72 22.13 -2.59
C ASP A 69 7.46 20.79 -2.57
N ARG A 70 8.47 20.61 -3.41
CA ARG A 70 9.33 19.42 -3.42
C ARG A 70 10.35 19.51 -2.29
N VAL A 71 10.57 18.38 -1.60
CA VAL A 71 11.48 18.32 -0.45
C VAL A 71 12.72 17.46 -0.68
N GLN A 72 12.64 16.42 -1.54
CA GLN A 72 13.79 15.58 -1.83
C GLN A 72 14.77 16.24 -2.80
N CYS A 73 16.05 16.10 -2.47
CA CYS A 73 17.16 16.45 -3.36
C CYS A 73 17.51 15.28 -4.29
N SER A 74 18.72 15.28 -4.85
CA SER A 74 19.29 14.17 -5.59
C SER A 74 19.36 12.89 -4.74
N LEU A 75 19.21 11.74 -5.39
CA LEU A 75 19.32 10.42 -4.78
C LEU A 75 20.71 9.82 -5.04
N ASP A 76 21.78 10.44 -4.50
CA ASP A 76 23.17 10.11 -4.84
C ASP A 76 23.62 8.80 -4.19
N PHE A 77 23.54 8.70 -2.86
CA PHE A 77 24.10 7.57 -2.12
C PHE A 77 23.15 7.09 -0.99
N ALA A 78 22.84 5.80 -0.97
CA ALA A 78 22.10 5.20 0.13
C ALA A 78 22.86 4.06 0.81
N ILE A 79 22.91 4.09 2.14
CA ILE A 79 23.29 2.95 2.98
C ILE A 79 22.04 2.46 3.70
N VAL A 80 21.64 1.22 3.41
CA VAL A 80 20.44 0.61 3.97
C VAL A 80 20.83 -0.32 5.10
N ASP A 81 20.45 0.06 6.33
CA ASP A 81 20.61 -0.82 7.49
C ASP A 81 19.49 -1.85 7.53
N GLU A 82 19.79 -3.06 7.98
CA GLU A 82 18.88 -4.21 7.91
C GLU A 82 18.32 -4.40 6.48
N VAL A 83 19.23 -4.37 5.51
CA VAL A 83 18.91 -4.35 4.07
C VAL A 83 18.02 -5.50 3.61
N ASP A 84 18.11 -6.65 4.25
CA ASP A 84 17.26 -7.81 3.99
C ASP A 84 15.81 -7.61 4.42
N SER A 85 15.56 -6.84 5.48
CA SER A 85 14.20 -6.45 5.85
C SER A 85 13.58 -5.54 4.82
N ILE A 86 14.29 -4.49 4.47
CA ILE A 86 13.77 -3.43 3.61
C ILE A 86 13.64 -3.91 2.16
N LEU A 87 14.69 -4.54 1.62
CA LEU A 87 14.73 -4.88 0.19
C LEU A 87 14.15 -6.27 -0.14
N ILE A 88 13.88 -7.11 0.86
CA ILE A 88 13.30 -8.45 0.64
C ILE A 88 11.96 -8.60 1.35
N ASP A 89 11.88 -8.44 2.68
CA ASP A 89 10.65 -8.70 3.42
C ASP A 89 9.58 -7.66 3.13
N GLU A 90 9.91 -6.38 3.20
CA GLU A 90 8.98 -5.27 2.94
C GLU A 90 8.76 -5.04 1.45
N ALA A 91 9.66 -5.50 0.60
CA ALA A 91 9.56 -5.35 -0.85
C ALA A 91 8.53 -6.29 -1.53
N ARG A 92 7.64 -6.89 -0.76
CA ARG A 92 6.49 -7.68 -1.26
C ARG A 92 5.30 -6.82 -1.64
N THR A 93 5.21 -5.60 -1.09
CA THR A 93 4.09 -4.69 -1.31
C THR A 93 4.60 -3.34 -1.82
N PRO A 94 3.92 -2.74 -2.79
CA PRO A 94 4.28 -1.41 -3.27
C PRO A 94 3.91 -0.33 -2.24
N LEU A 95 4.56 0.82 -2.35
CA LEU A 95 4.13 2.06 -1.71
C LEU A 95 3.03 2.68 -2.56
N ILE A 96 1.90 3.04 -1.95
CA ILE A 96 0.74 3.57 -2.65
C ILE A 96 0.23 4.81 -1.93
N ILE A 97 0.05 5.89 -2.67
CA ILE A 97 -0.75 7.05 -2.25
C ILE A 97 -2.12 6.90 -2.91
N SER A 98 -3.19 6.89 -2.11
CA SER A 98 -4.55 6.78 -2.60
C SER A 98 -5.40 7.98 -2.22
N GLY A 99 -6.38 8.30 -3.05
CA GLY A 99 -7.38 9.33 -2.81
C GLY A 99 -8.76 8.89 -3.27
N PRO A 100 -9.82 9.69 -2.98
CA PRO A 100 -11.17 9.36 -3.39
C PRO A 100 -11.29 9.41 -4.92
N SER A 101 -11.94 8.40 -5.49
CA SER A 101 -12.30 8.37 -6.92
C SER A 101 -13.42 9.39 -7.21
N ASN A 102 -13.40 9.95 -8.41
CA ASN A 102 -14.47 10.82 -8.92
C ASN A 102 -15.66 10.02 -9.51
N GLU A 103 -15.59 8.69 -9.51
CA GLU A 103 -16.65 7.85 -10.08
C GLU A 103 -17.98 8.02 -9.32
N SER A 104 -19.08 8.12 -10.08
CA SER A 104 -20.40 8.32 -9.50
C SER A 104 -20.89 7.02 -8.89
N SER A 105 -21.30 7.06 -7.63
CA SER A 105 -21.90 5.93 -6.91
C SER A 105 -23.31 5.55 -7.42
N GLU A 106 -23.88 6.33 -8.32
CA GLU A 106 -25.23 6.15 -8.87
C GLU A 106 -25.36 4.90 -9.72
N ILE A 107 -24.28 4.52 -10.44
CA ILE A 107 -24.23 3.33 -11.31
C ILE A 107 -24.56 2.05 -10.52
N TYR A 108 -24.08 1.91 -9.30
CA TYR A 108 -24.40 0.73 -8.46
C TYR A 108 -25.91 0.59 -8.19
N SER A 109 -26.61 1.70 -8.04
CA SER A 109 -28.06 1.72 -7.80
C SER A 109 -28.83 1.26 -9.04
N HIS A 110 -28.39 1.64 -10.23
CA HIS A 110 -28.98 1.20 -11.50
C HIS A 110 -28.76 -0.30 -11.71
N ILE A 111 -27.51 -0.77 -11.58
CA ILE A 111 -27.14 -2.18 -11.78
C ILE A 111 -27.83 -3.08 -10.72
N LYS A 112 -28.00 -2.62 -9.47
CA LYS A 112 -28.74 -3.36 -8.44
C LYS A 112 -30.15 -3.73 -8.89
N SER A 113 -30.80 -2.88 -9.69
CA SER A 113 -32.15 -3.13 -10.20
C SER A 113 -32.23 -4.29 -11.21
N ILE A 114 -31.08 -4.68 -11.80
CA ILE A 114 -30.96 -5.80 -12.74
C ILE A 114 -30.93 -7.14 -12.00
N VAL A 115 -30.30 -7.19 -10.81
CA VAL A 115 -30.06 -8.44 -10.05
C VAL A 115 -31.30 -9.30 -9.85
N PRO A 116 -32.50 -8.76 -9.47
CA PRO A 116 -33.69 -9.57 -9.29
C PRO A 116 -34.23 -10.22 -10.58
N LYS A 117 -33.80 -9.78 -11.74
CA LYS A 117 -34.22 -10.31 -13.04
C LYS A 117 -33.36 -11.49 -13.49
N LEU A 118 -32.24 -11.76 -12.82
CA LEU A 118 -31.32 -12.83 -13.15
C LEU A 118 -31.73 -14.15 -12.45
N LYS A 119 -31.57 -15.28 -13.15
CA LYS A 119 -31.82 -16.63 -12.63
C LYS A 119 -30.51 -17.39 -12.49
N ARG A 120 -30.33 -18.16 -11.43
CA ARG A 120 -29.17 -19.03 -11.22
C ARG A 120 -29.29 -20.28 -12.12
N GLN A 121 -28.22 -20.61 -12.82
CA GLN A 121 -28.01 -21.90 -13.45
C GLN A 121 -27.35 -22.85 -12.44
N LEU A 122 -27.86 -24.07 -12.31
CA LEU A 122 -27.46 -25.01 -11.24
C LEU A 122 -26.30 -25.91 -11.66
N ARG A 123 -26.11 -26.16 -12.94
CA ARG A 123 -24.99 -26.96 -13.48
C ARG A 123 -24.40 -26.33 -14.73
N GLU A 124 -23.16 -26.64 -15.03
CA GLU A 124 -22.51 -26.27 -16.29
C GLU A 124 -22.99 -27.17 -17.42
N GLU A 125 -23.08 -26.62 -18.61
CA GLU A 125 -23.36 -27.38 -19.83
C GLU A 125 -22.11 -28.15 -20.22
N THR A 126 -22.28 -29.45 -20.53
CA THR A 126 -21.19 -30.27 -21.07
C THR A 126 -21.62 -30.95 -22.36
N GLU A 127 -20.66 -31.27 -23.25
CA GLU A 127 -20.97 -31.96 -24.53
C GLU A 127 -21.70 -33.28 -24.32
N GLU A 128 -21.57 -33.92 -23.17
CA GLU A 128 -22.21 -35.20 -22.83
C GLU A 128 -23.60 -35.05 -22.23
N GLU A 129 -23.90 -33.89 -21.59
CA GLU A 129 -25.17 -33.61 -20.92
C GLU A 129 -25.64 -32.17 -21.23
N PRO A 130 -26.34 -31.94 -22.34
CA PRO A 130 -26.91 -30.62 -22.67
C PRO A 130 -27.99 -30.20 -21.67
N LEU A 131 -28.18 -28.89 -21.48
CA LEU A 131 -29.19 -28.33 -20.60
C LEU A 131 -30.57 -28.37 -21.24
N GLU A 132 -31.61 -28.67 -20.44
CA GLU A 132 -32.98 -28.45 -20.85
C GLU A 132 -33.32 -26.95 -20.81
N GLU A 133 -34.24 -26.47 -21.65
CA GLU A 133 -34.69 -25.06 -21.68
C GLU A 133 -35.10 -24.52 -20.30
N SER A 134 -35.56 -25.35 -19.41
CA SER A 134 -35.96 -25.02 -18.04
C SER A 134 -34.78 -24.83 -17.09
N GLU A 135 -33.61 -25.38 -17.41
CA GLU A 135 -32.39 -25.36 -16.61
C GLU A 135 -31.47 -24.22 -16.98
N ILE A 136 -31.68 -23.57 -18.13
CA ILE A 136 -30.91 -22.41 -18.59
C ILE A 136 -31.11 -21.24 -17.64
N GLY A 137 -30.01 -20.75 -17.11
CA GLY A 137 -29.93 -19.60 -16.20
C GLY A 137 -29.05 -18.51 -16.75
N HIS A 138 -28.98 -17.40 -16.06
CA HIS A 138 -28.23 -16.22 -16.46
C HIS A 138 -26.86 -16.12 -15.78
N TYR A 139 -26.61 -16.90 -14.71
CA TYR A 139 -25.32 -16.91 -14.01
C TYR A 139 -25.06 -18.25 -13.31
N ILE A 140 -23.76 -18.58 -13.18
CA ILE A 140 -23.26 -19.76 -12.47
C ILE A 140 -22.41 -19.28 -11.28
N ILE A 141 -22.52 -19.99 -10.14
CA ILE A 141 -21.70 -19.74 -8.95
C ILE A 141 -20.68 -20.85 -8.82
N ASP A 142 -19.40 -20.52 -8.91
CA ASP A 142 -18.31 -21.37 -8.49
C ASP A 142 -18.02 -21.17 -7.00
N GLU A 143 -18.54 -22.07 -6.18
CA GLU A 143 -18.39 -22.01 -4.72
C GLU A 143 -16.94 -22.28 -4.27
N LYS A 144 -16.13 -23.00 -5.07
CA LYS A 144 -14.73 -23.31 -4.72
C LYS A 144 -13.82 -22.12 -4.89
N ASN A 145 -13.98 -21.40 -6.01
CA ASN A 145 -13.17 -20.23 -6.33
C ASN A 145 -13.84 -18.92 -5.90
N ARG A 146 -15.05 -18.99 -5.33
CA ARG A 146 -15.86 -17.83 -4.93
C ARG A 146 -16.01 -16.81 -6.06
N ASN A 147 -16.32 -17.32 -7.25
CA ASN A 147 -16.57 -16.52 -8.44
C ASN A 147 -18.01 -16.65 -8.91
N ILE A 148 -18.46 -15.65 -9.66
CA ILE A 148 -19.74 -15.67 -10.38
C ILE A 148 -19.46 -15.33 -11.82
N ASP A 149 -19.90 -16.21 -12.72
CA ASP A 149 -19.78 -16.01 -14.15
C ASP A 149 -21.18 -15.92 -14.78
N LEU A 150 -21.37 -14.96 -15.68
CA LEU A 150 -22.58 -14.85 -16.49
C LEU A 150 -22.55 -15.92 -17.58
N THR A 151 -23.69 -16.49 -17.91
CA THR A 151 -23.88 -17.33 -19.10
C THR A 151 -24.08 -16.44 -20.32
N ASP A 152 -24.02 -17.00 -21.54
CA ASP A 152 -24.25 -16.24 -22.76
C ASP A 152 -25.63 -15.55 -22.77
N GLU A 153 -26.67 -16.22 -22.30
CA GLU A 153 -28.00 -15.63 -22.12
C GLU A 153 -28.00 -14.54 -21.04
N GLY A 154 -27.18 -14.73 -19.99
CA GLY A 154 -27.00 -13.75 -18.93
C GLY A 154 -26.37 -12.48 -19.45
N TYR A 155 -25.37 -12.59 -20.30
CA TYR A 155 -24.74 -11.44 -20.95
C TYR A 155 -25.72 -10.69 -21.83
N MET A 156 -26.42 -11.38 -22.72
CA MET A 156 -27.42 -10.75 -23.60
C MET A 156 -28.51 -10.02 -22.83
N LEU A 157 -29.01 -10.62 -21.74
CA LEU A 157 -30.02 -9.99 -20.89
C LEU A 157 -29.47 -8.74 -20.17
N VAL A 158 -28.25 -8.80 -19.62
CA VAL A 158 -27.63 -7.68 -18.94
C VAL A 158 -27.34 -6.54 -19.91
N GLU A 159 -26.83 -6.82 -21.11
CA GLU A 159 -26.62 -5.84 -22.17
C GLU A 159 -27.92 -5.12 -22.55
N SER A 160 -28.98 -5.88 -22.84
CA SER A 160 -30.27 -5.29 -23.17
C SER A 160 -30.84 -4.40 -22.05
N LEU A 161 -30.66 -4.80 -20.79
CA LEU A 161 -31.15 -4.02 -19.64
C LEU A 161 -30.31 -2.76 -19.38
N LEU A 162 -29.03 -2.79 -19.70
CA LEU A 162 -28.15 -1.62 -19.61
C LEU A 162 -28.36 -0.63 -20.76
N GLU A 163 -28.72 -1.13 -21.96
CA GLU A 163 -29.17 -0.30 -23.08
C GLU A 163 -30.48 0.41 -22.75
N ASP A 164 -31.47 -0.31 -22.22
CA ASP A 164 -32.75 0.26 -21.79
C ASP A 164 -32.60 1.39 -20.72
N MET A 165 -31.47 1.40 -20.00
CA MET A 165 -31.14 2.40 -18.97
C MET A 165 -30.24 3.53 -19.49
N ASP A 166 -29.93 3.58 -20.77
CA ASP A 166 -28.99 4.54 -21.39
C ASP A 166 -27.57 4.51 -20.77
N ILE A 167 -27.17 3.38 -20.17
CA ILE A 167 -25.82 3.18 -19.59
C ILE A 167 -24.87 2.61 -20.63
N LEU A 168 -25.38 1.78 -21.54
CA LEU A 168 -24.64 1.19 -22.65
C LEU A 168 -25.16 1.78 -23.97
N SER A 169 -24.26 2.15 -24.87
CA SER A 169 -24.68 2.60 -26.23
C SER A 169 -25.16 1.42 -27.05
N SER A 170 -26.20 1.63 -27.88
CA SER A 170 -26.88 0.59 -28.70
C SER A 170 -25.97 -0.19 -29.69
N SER A 171 -24.71 0.15 -29.79
CA SER A 171 -23.69 -0.58 -30.57
C SER A 171 -22.55 -1.15 -29.71
N GLY A 172 -22.65 -1.05 -28.41
CA GLY A 172 -21.58 -1.38 -27.46
C GLY A 172 -21.75 -2.75 -26.84
N ASN A 173 -20.77 -3.63 -27.02
CA ASN A 173 -20.65 -4.91 -26.31
C ASN A 173 -19.98 -4.68 -24.95
N LEU A 174 -20.43 -5.35 -23.89
CA LEU A 174 -19.81 -5.29 -22.56
C LEU A 174 -18.32 -5.67 -22.54
N TYR A 175 -17.88 -6.48 -23.49
CA TYR A 175 -16.48 -6.86 -23.65
C TYR A 175 -15.61 -5.85 -24.39
N SER A 176 -16.18 -4.77 -24.90
CA SER A 176 -15.39 -3.72 -25.54
C SER A 176 -14.52 -3.00 -24.52
N VAL A 177 -13.34 -2.55 -24.92
CA VAL A 177 -12.38 -1.86 -24.04
C VAL A 177 -13.03 -0.64 -23.36
N SER A 178 -13.90 0.08 -24.09
CA SER A 178 -14.66 1.23 -23.57
C SER A 178 -15.63 0.89 -22.43
N ASN A 179 -16.12 -0.36 -22.36
CA ASN A 179 -17.15 -0.79 -21.44
C ASN A 179 -16.63 -1.67 -20.28
N ILE A 180 -15.33 -1.88 -20.18
CA ILE A 180 -14.69 -2.66 -19.08
C ILE A 180 -15.11 -2.16 -17.72
N LYS A 181 -15.24 -0.83 -17.53
CA LYS A 181 -15.69 -0.23 -16.28
C LYS A 181 -17.11 -0.68 -15.91
N ILE A 182 -18.03 -0.71 -16.87
CA ILE A 182 -19.42 -1.15 -16.66
C ILE A 182 -19.45 -2.63 -16.29
N MET A 183 -18.67 -3.46 -16.96
CA MET A 183 -18.55 -4.87 -16.66
C MET A 183 -18.05 -5.13 -15.24
N ARG A 184 -17.08 -4.33 -14.77
CA ARG A 184 -16.59 -4.38 -13.37
C ARG A 184 -17.72 -4.11 -12.38
N PHE A 185 -18.53 -3.07 -12.60
CA PHE A 185 -19.66 -2.74 -11.73
C PHE A 185 -20.72 -3.86 -11.72
N VAL A 186 -20.99 -4.48 -12.87
CA VAL A 186 -21.90 -5.62 -12.97
C VAL A 186 -21.38 -6.80 -12.13
N GLN A 187 -20.12 -7.20 -12.34
CA GLN A 187 -19.51 -8.30 -11.59
C GLN A 187 -19.45 -8.02 -10.08
N ALA A 188 -19.05 -6.81 -9.68
CA ALA A 188 -19.03 -6.40 -8.27
C ALA A 188 -20.41 -6.51 -7.64
N THR A 189 -21.47 -6.08 -8.35
CA THR A 189 -22.84 -6.14 -7.86
C THR A 189 -23.34 -7.57 -7.76
N LEU A 190 -23.03 -8.44 -8.72
CA LEU A 190 -23.37 -9.86 -8.66
C LEU A 190 -22.67 -10.55 -7.48
N ARG A 191 -21.35 -10.34 -7.33
CA ARG A 191 -20.56 -10.89 -6.20
C ARG A 191 -21.14 -10.44 -4.86
N ALA A 192 -21.44 -9.16 -4.70
CA ALA A 192 -22.01 -8.60 -3.48
C ALA A 192 -23.37 -9.20 -3.11
N ASN A 193 -24.22 -9.46 -4.11
CA ASN A 193 -25.57 -9.97 -3.87
C ASN A 193 -25.62 -11.48 -3.61
N PHE A 194 -24.80 -12.27 -4.29
CA PHE A 194 -24.92 -13.73 -4.29
C PHE A 194 -23.84 -14.46 -3.48
N LEU A 195 -22.62 -13.87 -3.31
CA LEU A 195 -21.54 -14.51 -2.55
C LEU A 195 -21.44 -14.00 -1.11
N TYR A 196 -21.83 -12.76 -0.85
CA TYR A 196 -21.69 -12.16 0.47
C TYR A 196 -23.02 -12.11 1.22
N ASN A 197 -23.08 -12.80 2.35
CA ASN A 197 -24.25 -12.87 3.21
C ASN A 197 -24.06 -12.00 4.47
N ARG A 198 -25.10 -11.22 4.78
CA ARG A 198 -25.15 -10.42 6.01
C ARG A 198 -25.06 -11.33 7.24
N ASP A 199 -24.42 -10.84 8.30
CA ASP A 199 -24.19 -11.53 9.58
C ASP A 199 -23.30 -12.80 9.49
N VAL A 200 -22.78 -13.11 8.30
CA VAL A 200 -21.79 -14.16 8.05
C VAL A 200 -20.46 -13.56 7.57
N HIS A 201 -20.50 -12.79 6.49
CA HIS A 201 -19.32 -12.20 5.87
C HIS A 201 -19.14 -10.71 6.23
N TYR A 202 -20.22 -10.03 6.60
CA TYR A 202 -20.21 -8.61 7.00
C TYR A 202 -21.37 -8.28 7.94
N LEU A 203 -21.22 -7.19 8.69
CA LEU A 203 -22.24 -6.58 9.56
C LEU A 203 -22.58 -5.17 9.06
N VAL A 204 -23.76 -4.68 9.39
CA VAL A 204 -24.09 -3.26 9.22
C VAL A 204 -24.14 -2.62 10.61
N ARG A 205 -23.23 -1.68 10.88
CA ARG A 205 -23.14 -0.93 12.13
C ARG A 205 -23.04 0.55 11.85
N ASN A 206 -23.79 1.39 12.56
CA ASN A 206 -23.78 2.85 12.45
C ASN A 206 -23.97 3.37 11.01
N GLY A 207 -24.64 2.61 10.14
CA GLY A 207 -24.82 2.98 8.74
C GLY A 207 -23.61 2.65 7.85
N GLU A 208 -22.69 1.81 8.31
CA GLU A 208 -21.52 1.35 7.56
C GLU A 208 -21.48 -0.18 7.47
N VAL A 209 -20.94 -0.69 6.36
CA VAL A 209 -20.66 -2.12 6.17
C VAL A 209 -19.32 -2.44 6.79
N VAL A 210 -19.29 -3.36 7.75
CA VAL A 210 -18.08 -3.81 8.44
C VAL A 210 -17.87 -5.30 8.16
N LEU A 211 -16.71 -5.67 7.65
CA LEU A 211 -16.39 -7.06 7.32
C LEU A 211 -16.20 -7.92 8.57
N ILE A 212 -16.50 -9.20 8.43
CA ILE A 212 -16.24 -10.24 9.43
C ILE A 212 -15.10 -11.11 8.89
N ASP A 213 -14.09 -11.35 9.72
CA ASP A 213 -13.04 -12.32 9.42
C ASP A 213 -13.62 -13.74 9.51
N GLU A 214 -13.57 -14.45 8.42
CA GLU A 214 -14.15 -15.81 8.30
C GLU A 214 -13.50 -16.83 9.23
N HIS A 215 -12.22 -16.66 9.57
CA HIS A 215 -11.48 -17.59 10.42
C HIS A 215 -11.69 -17.31 11.91
N THR A 216 -11.78 -16.03 12.29
CA THR A 216 -11.88 -15.64 13.70
C THR A 216 -13.28 -15.19 14.12
N GLY A 217 -14.19 -14.93 13.17
CA GLY A 217 -15.51 -14.37 13.42
C GLY A 217 -15.51 -12.94 13.97
N ARG A 218 -14.36 -12.27 13.95
CA ARG A 218 -14.20 -10.90 14.47
C ARG A 218 -14.54 -9.87 13.41
N SER A 219 -15.19 -8.78 13.84
CA SER A 219 -15.41 -7.63 12.96
C SER A 219 -14.10 -6.89 12.67
N MET A 220 -13.90 -6.49 11.41
CA MET A 220 -12.72 -5.78 10.90
C MET A 220 -13.11 -4.36 10.48
N PRO A 221 -13.22 -3.41 11.43
CA PRO A 221 -13.57 -2.02 11.09
C PRO A 221 -12.44 -1.39 10.25
N GLY A 222 -12.84 -0.58 9.25
CA GLY A 222 -11.91 0.12 8.36
C GLY A 222 -11.38 -0.71 7.19
N ARG A 223 -11.54 -2.04 7.19
CA ARG A 223 -11.19 -2.89 6.05
C ARG A 223 -12.29 -2.87 5.00
N ARG A 224 -11.93 -2.68 3.73
CA ARG A 224 -12.86 -2.68 2.59
C ARG A 224 -12.49 -3.77 1.60
N ILE A 225 -13.49 -4.28 0.87
CA ILE A 225 -13.26 -5.20 -0.25
C ILE A 225 -12.96 -4.34 -1.48
N SER A 226 -11.94 -4.72 -2.24
CA SER A 226 -11.55 -4.07 -3.50
C SER A 226 -12.52 -4.36 -4.66
N GLU A 227 -12.24 -3.82 -5.82
CA GLU A 227 -12.96 -4.07 -7.08
C GLU A 227 -14.43 -3.62 -7.06
N GLY A 228 -14.78 -2.61 -6.26
CA GLY A 228 -16.15 -2.09 -6.19
C GLY A 228 -17.14 -2.98 -5.38
N VAL A 229 -16.70 -4.15 -4.90
CA VAL A 229 -17.59 -5.08 -4.15
C VAL A 229 -18.08 -4.46 -2.85
N HIS A 230 -17.25 -3.67 -2.16
CA HIS A 230 -17.67 -3.02 -0.92
C HIS A 230 -18.76 -1.99 -1.17
N GLN A 231 -18.64 -1.17 -2.21
CA GLN A 231 -19.64 -0.21 -2.66
C GLN A 231 -20.94 -0.91 -3.09
N ALA A 232 -20.82 -2.04 -3.77
CA ALA A 232 -21.96 -2.87 -4.12
C ALA A 232 -22.67 -3.45 -2.90
N LEU A 233 -21.94 -3.79 -1.81
CA LEU A 233 -22.51 -4.19 -0.52
C LEU A 233 -23.19 -3.02 0.19
N GLU A 234 -22.58 -1.84 0.19
CA GLU A 234 -23.18 -0.61 0.71
C GLU A 234 -24.49 -0.30 -0.03
N CYS A 235 -24.49 -0.45 -1.37
CA CYS A 235 -25.69 -0.32 -2.18
C CYS A 235 -26.73 -1.41 -1.86
N LYS A 236 -26.33 -2.68 -1.72
CA LYS A 236 -27.20 -3.80 -1.35
C LYS A 236 -27.95 -3.51 -0.05
N GLU A 237 -27.27 -3.02 0.96
CA GLU A 237 -27.81 -2.71 2.29
C GLU A 237 -28.47 -1.34 2.39
N ASN A 238 -28.53 -0.56 1.31
CA ASN A 238 -29.08 0.81 1.27
C ASN A 238 -28.43 1.75 2.31
N VAL A 239 -27.14 1.61 2.55
CA VAL A 239 -26.35 2.54 3.33
C VAL A 239 -25.67 3.54 2.39
N THR A 240 -25.10 4.63 2.95
CA THR A 240 -24.38 5.61 2.14
C THR A 240 -23.19 4.97 1.44
N ILE A 241 -23.19 5.00 0.10
CA ILE A 241 -22.08 4.44 -0.70
C ILE A 241 -20.91 5.41 -0.55
N GLN A 242 -19.81 4.91 0.01
CA GLN A 242 -18.58 5.68 0.12
C GLN A 242 -17.78 5.58 -1.18
N ARG A 243 -17.10 6.67 -1.54
CA ARG A 243 -16.27 6.71 -2.76
C ARG A 243 -15.18 5.63 -2.70
N GLU A 244 -14.87 5.05 -3.84
CA GLU A 244 -13.75 4.13 -3.97
C GLU A 244 -12.43 4.90 -3.82
N SER A 245 -11.42 4.26 -3.24
CA SER A 245 -10.08 4.83 -3.19
C SER A 245 -9.36 4.50 -4.49
N GLN A 246 -8.96 5.51 -5.24
CA GLN A 246 -8.16 5.37 -6.44
C GLN A 246 -6.68 5.57 -6.13
N THR A 247 -5.81 4.79 -6.77
CA THR A 247 -4.36 4.98 -6.70
C THR A 247 -3.99 6.30 -7.39
N LEU A 248 -3.38 7.21 -6.66
CA LEU A 248 -2.88 8.47 -7.18
C LEU A 248 -1.43 8.36 -7.63
N ALA A 249 -0.62 7.68 -6.86
CA ALA A 249 0.77 7.35 -7.18
C ALA A 249 1.17 6.04 -6.50
N SER A 250 2.05 5.29 -7.13
CA SER A 250 2.59 4.04 -6.58
C SER A 250 4.01 3.83 -7.05
N THR A 251 4.82 3.17 -6.22
CA THR A 251 6.13 2.66 -6.61
C THR A 251 6.47 1.43 -5.78
N THR A 252 7.33 0.55 -6.30
CA THR A 252 7.88 -0.54 -5.50
C THR A 252 9.16 -0.12 -4.79
N PHE A 253 9.48 -0.75 -3.66
CA PHE A 253 10.77 -0.53 -2.99
C PHE A 253 11.93 -0.83 -3.93
N GLN A 254 11.79 -1.89 -4.75
CA GLN A 254 12.81 -2.28 -5.70
C GLN A 254 13.12 -1.14 -6.67
N ASN A 255 12.11 -0.57 -7.30
CA ASN A 255 12.30 0.51 -8.28
C ASN A 255 12.72 1.82 -7.62
N PHE A 256 12.21 2.12 -6.42
CA PHE A 256 12.64 3.31 -5.68
C PHE A 256 14.13 3.27 -5.30
N PHE A 257 14.60 2.15 -4.70
CA PHE A 257 16.02 2.06 -4.30
C PHE A 257 16.99 1.92 -5.48
N ARG A 258 16.51 1.55 -6.66
CA ARG A 258 17.31 1.58 -7.91
C ARG A 258 17.53 3.00 -8.46
N LEU A 259 16.81 4.00 -7.95
CA LEU A 259 17.01 5.40 -8.34
C LEU A 259 18.28 6.01 -7.74
N PHE A 260 18.82 5.43 -6.67
CA PHE A 260 20.08 5.90 -6.09
C PHE A 260 21.24 5.55 -7.00
N ASP A 261 22.12 6.52 -7.25
CA ASP A 261 23.34 6.32 -8.05
C ASP A 261 24.24 5.24 -7.43
N THR A 262 24.36 5.26 -6.12
CA THR A 262 25.10 4.27 -5.34
C THR A 262 24.24 3.71 -4.21
N LEU A 263 23.99 2.41 -4.27
CA LEU A 263 23.26 1.67 -3.23
C LEU A 263 24.21 0.71 -2.51
N SER A 264 24.16 0.70 -1.20
CA SER A 264 24.84 -0.28 -0.36
C SER A 264 23.98 -0.64 0.84
N GLY A 265 24.30 -1.71 1.52
CA GLY A 265 23.53 -2.13 2.68
C GLY A 265 24.28 -3.06 3.59
N MET A 266 23.74 -3.30 4.77
CA MET A 266 24.32 -4.21 5.75
C MET A 266 23.22 -4.95 6.51
N THR A 267 23.52 -6.20 6.83
CA THR A 267 22.70 -7.07 7.67
C THR A 267 23.54 -8.22 8.20
N GLY A 268 23.11 -8.86 9.26
CA GLY A 268 23.72 -10.10 9.76
C GLY A 268 23.35 -11.36 8.99
N THR A 269 22.47 -11.29 7.97
CA THR A 269 21.83 -12.47 7.36
C THR A 269 21.65 -12.41 5.85
N ALA A 270 22.49 -11.66 5.12
CA ALA A 270 22.38 -11.52 3.66
C ALA A 270 22.78 -12.76 2.85
N ASP A 271 23.62 -13.64 3.41
CA ASP A 271 24.26 -14.75 2.68
C ASP A 271 23.24 -15.68 2.01
N THR A 272 22.12 -15.97 2.66
CA THR A 272 21.07 -16.85 2.13
C THR A 272 20.35 -16.29 0.91
N GLU A 273 20.32 -14.95 0.76
CA GLU A 273 19.59 -14.20 -0.28
C GLU A 273 20.55 -13.48 -1.26
N ALA A 274 21.83 -13.87 -1.29
CA ALA A 274 22.85 -13.22 -2.13
C ALA A 274 22.47 -13.20 -3.61
N LEU A 275 21.79 -14.24 -4.11
CA LEU A 275 21.33 -14.32 -5.49
C LEU A 275 20.27 -13.25 -5.78
N GLU A 276 19.34 -13.04 -4.88
CA GLU A 276 18.28 -12.04 -5.03
C GLU A 276 18.84 -10.62 -5.00
N PHE A 277 19.74 -10.31 -4.07
CA PHE A 277 20.42 -9.02 -4.02
C PHE A 277 21.15 -8.69 -5.33
N ASN A 278 21.82 -9.70 -5.91
CA ASN A 278 22.52 -9.49 -7.17
C ASN A 278 21.56 -9.33 -8.36
N GLN A 279 20.52 -10.17 -8.48
CA GLN A 279 19.63 -10.16 -9.65
C GLN A 279 18.70 -8.95 -9.68
N ILE A 280 18.23 -8.48 -8.51
CA ILE A 280 17.26 -7.40 -8.42
C ILE A 280 17.95 -6.04 -8.29
N TYR A 281 18.97 -5.93 -7.44
CA TYR A 281 19.59 -4.64 -7.08
C TYR A 281 21.03 -4.48 -7.60
N GLY A 282 21.62 -5.51 -8.23
CA GLY A 282 23.02 -5.49 -8.66
C GLY A 282 24.03 -5.53 -7.50
N LEU A 283 23.57 -5.83 -6.28
CA LEU A 283 24.41 -5.83 -5.08
C LEU A 283 25.11 -7.16 -4.88
N ASN A 284 26.42 -7.10 -4.62
CA ASN A 284 27.21 -8.28 -4.25
C ASN A 284 27.28 -8.41 -2.73
N VAL A 285 27.02 -9.61 -2.22
CA VAL A 285 27.11 -9.89 -0.78
C VAL A 285 28.52 -10.30 -0.42
N VAL A 286 29.14 -9.56 0.50
CA VAL A 286 30.47 -9.85 1.05
C VAL A 286 30.31 -10.23 2.52
N VAL A 287 30.70 -11.45 2.86
CA VAL A 287 30.67 -11.94 4.23
C VAL A 287 31.90 -11.47 4.98
N ILE A 288 31.71 -10.56 5.92
CA ILE A 288 32.79 -10.02 6.78
C ILE A 288 32.98 -10.95 7.98
N PRO A 289 34.19 -11.43 8.25
CA PRO A 289 34.44 -12.27 9.41
C PRO A 289 34.07 -11.56 10.72
N THR A 290 33.55 -12.32 11.69
CA THR A 290 33.20 -11.78 13.00
C THR A 290 34.44 -11.34 13.79
N ASN A 291 34.32 -10.24 14.53
CA ASN A 291 35.42 -9.71 15.38
C ASN A 291 35.89 -10.74 16.41
N LYS A 292 34.97 -11.42 17.07
CA LYS A 292 35.26 -12.52 18.00
C LYS A 292 34.58 -13.79 17.53
N LYS A 293 35.21 -14.94 17.80
CA LYS A 293 34.63 -16.25 17.42
C LYS A 293 33.28 -16.44 18.13
N MET A 294 32.26 -16.81 17.37
CA MET A 294 30.96 -17.22 17.91
C MET A 294 31.11 -18.54 18.69
N ILE A 295 30.66 -18.51 19.94
CA ILE A 295 30.70 -19.68 20.86
C ILE A 295 29.31 -20.14 21.29
N ARG A 296 28.23 -19.53 20.71
CA ARG A 296 26.85 -19.94 20.94
C ARG A 296 26.65 -21.40 20.58
N ASP A 297 25.93 -22.13 21.45
CA ASP A 297 25.52 -23.52 21.24
C ASP A 297 24.15 -23.58 20.57
N ASP A 298 24.12 -23.90 19.26
CA ASP A 298 22.89 -24.07 18.51
C ASP A 298 22.44 -25.54 18.57
N GLN A 299 21.52 -25.86 19.49
CA GLN A 299 21.02 -27.21 19.74
C GLN A 299 20.08 -27.70 18.65
N ASP A 300 19.97 -29.03 18.50
CA ASP A 300 19.06 -29.65 17.53
C ASP A 300 17.59 -29.33 17.84
N ASP A 301 16.76 -29.32 16.82
CA ASP A 301 15.30 -29.04 16.93
C ASP A 301 14.59 -30.20 17.63
N LEU A 302 13.70 -29.88 18.56
CA LEU A 302 12.80 -30.82 19.21
C LEU A 302 11.45 -30.83 18.49
N VAL A 303 11.08 -31.95 17.90
CA VAL A 303 9.83 -32.07 17.14
C VAL A 303 8.83 -32.94 17.88
N PHE A 304 7.65 -32.38 18.14
CA PHE A 304 6.53 -33.01 18.85
C PHE A 304 5.38 -33.34 17.89
N LEU A 305 4.55 -34.31 18.25
CA LEU A 305 3.37 -34.67 17.46
C LEU A 305 2.29 -33.59 17.52
N SER A 306 2.10 -32.95 18.68
CA SER A 306 1.03 -31.97 18.91
C SER A 306 1.56 -30.66 19.47
N LYS A 307 0.85 -29.55 19.22
CA LYS A 307 1.13 -28.23 19.82
C LYS A 307 1.07 -28.29 21.35
N THR A 308 0.17 -29.09 21.93
CA THR A 308 0.06 -29.25 23.38
C THR A 308 1.32 -29.85 24.01
N ALA A 309 1.88 -30.91 23.41
CA ALA A 309 3.12 -31.54 23.88
C ALA A 309 4.31 -30.58 23.74
N LYS A 310 4.39 -29.86 22.61
CA LYS A 310 5.39 -28.82 22.35
C LYS A 310 5.40 -27.76 23.45
N TYR A 311 4.25 -27.15 23.73
CA TYR A 311 4.17 -26.08 24.72
C TYR A 311 4.43 -26.57 26.16
N LYS A 312 4.05 -27.79 26.49
CA LYS A 312 4.34 -28.39 27.79
C LYS A 312 5.86 -28.56 27.99
N ALA A 313 6.57 -29.03 26.97
CA ALA A 313 8.01 -29.15 26.97
C ALA A 313 8.71 -27.79 27.01
N LEU A 314 8.25 -26.82 26.21
CA LEU A 314 8.75 -25.46 26.20
C LEU A 314 8.67 -24.81 27.59
N ILE A 315 7.51 -24.87 28.25
CA ILE A 315 7.31 -24.28 29.57
C ILE A 315 8.23 -24.94 30.60
N LYS A 316 8.39 -26.28 30.56
CA LYS A 316 9.31 -26.99 31.47
C LYS A 316 10.75 -26.49 31.27
N LYS A 317 11.18 -26.30 30.01
CA LYS A 317 12.52 -25.77 29.71
C LYS A 317 12.70 -24.35 30.22
N ILE A 318 11.67 -23.49 30.09
CA ILE A 318 11.69 -22.13 30.63
C ILE A 318 11.82 -22.14 32.18
N GLU A 319 11.10 -23.03 32.88
CA GLU A 319 11.18 -23.18 34.32
C GLU A 319 12.62 -23.55 34.75
N GLU A 320 13.24 -24.57 34.07
CA GLU A 320 14.61 -25.02 34.34
C GLU A 320 15.65 -23.91 34.13
N LEU A 321 15.57 -23.19 33.00
CA LEU A 321 16.49 -22.10 32.68
C LEU A 321 16.38 -20.94 33.66
N ARG A 322 15.17 -20.59 34.04
CA ARG A 322 14.91 -19.50 35.01
C ARG A 322 15.46 -19.83 36.39
N GLU A 323 15.30 -21.06 36.87
CA GLU A 323 15.91 -21.52 38.12
C GLU A 323 17.44 -21.42 38.11
N SER A 324 18.03 -21.58 36.93
CA SER A 324 19.46 -21.41 36.68
C SER A 324 19.90 -19.97 36.42
N HIS A 325 19.01 -18.98 36.58
CA HIS A 325 19.25 -17.54 36.32
C HIS A 325 19.59 -17.19 34.86
N VAL A 326 19.32 -18.09 33.91
CA VAL A 326 19.52 -17.85 32.49
C VAL A 326 18.40 -16.94 31.96
N PRO A 327 18.71 -15.79 31.31
CA PRO A 327 17.70 -15.02 30.60
C PRO A 327 17.21 -15.78 29.39
N VAL A 328 15.89 -15.73 29.14
CA VAL A 328 15.24 -16.50 28.07
C VAL A 328 14.50 -15.57 27.13
N LEU A 329 14.78 -15.65 25.83
CA LEU A 329 13.99 -15.02 24.78
C LEU A 329 13.22 -16.09 24.02
N VAL A 330 11.89 -16.03 24.09
CA VAL A 330 10.99 -16.94 23.37
C VAL A 330 10.57 -16.26 22.07
N GLY A 331 11.01 -16.80 20.93
CA GLY A 331 10.63 -16.33 19.59
C GLY A 331 9.35 -16.99 19.11
N THR A 332 8.37 -16.19 18.66
CA THR A 332 7.10 -16.65 18.09
C THR A 332 6.89 -16.08 16.70
N VAL A 333 6.18 -16.80 15.83
CA VAL A 333 5.93 -16.39 14.43
C VAL A 333 4.81 -15.36 14.34
N SER A 334 3.80 -15.44 15.21
CA SER A 334 2.63 -14.56 15.17
C SER A 334 2.31 -13.95 16.52
N VAL A 335 1.50 -12.88 16.51
CA VAL A 335 0.96 -12.25 17.73
C VAL A 335 0.12 -13.26 18.52
N GLU A 336 -0.68 -14.09 17.81
CA GLU A 336 -1.52 -15.12 18.42
C GLU A 336 -0.69 -16.16 19.18
N SER A 337 0.36 -16.70 18.53
CA SER A 337 1.29 -17.62 19.20
C SER A 337 1.96 -16.98 20.43
N SER A 338 2.27 -15.67 20.38
CA SER A 338 2.84 -14.96 21.52
C SER A 338 1.86 -14.84 22.69
N GLU A 339 0.59 -14.56 22.41
CA GLU A 339 -0.48 -14.49 23.40
C GLU A 339 -0.78 -15.89 24.00
N GLU A 340 -0.76 -16.94 23.19
CA GLU A 340 -0.97 -18.32 23.64
C GLU A 340 0.13 -18.74 24.64
N VAL A 341 1.40 -18.53 24.30
CA VAL A 341 2.51 -18.81 25.19
C VAL A 341 2.42 -17.95 26.47
N SER A 342 2.10 -16.67 26.35
CA SER A 342 1.89 -15.77 27.51
C SER A 342 0.78 -16.29 28.45
N ASN A 343 -0.34 -16.73 27.90
CA ASN A 343 -1.44 -17.27 28.70
C ASN A 343 -1.05 -18.57 29.43
N LEU A 344 -0.25 -19.40 28.82
CA LEU A 344 0.26 -20.63 29.43
C LEU A 344 1.25 -20.33 30.56
N LEU A 345 2.16 -19.36 30.38
CA LEU A 345 3.08 -18.92 31.43
C LEU A 345 2.36 -18.24 32.60
N LYS A 346 1.30 -17.46 32.34
CA LYS A 346 0.43 -16.90 33.41
C LYS A 346 -0.26 -17.98 34.21
N LYS A 347 -0.76 -19.05 33.59
CA LYS A 347 -1.37 -20.19 34.32
C LYS A 347 -0.37 -20.88 35.27
N LYS A 348 0.93 -20.82 34.92
CA LYS A 348 2.02 -21.38 35.76
C LYS A 348 2.62 -20.36 36.71
N ASN A 349 2.12 -19.13 36.77
CA ASN A 349 2.65 -18.03 37.59
C ASN A 349 4.13 -17.69 37.28
N ILE A 350 4.56 -17.85 36.01
CA ILE A 350 5.89 -17.47 35.57
C ILE A 350 5.86 -16.00 35.11
N PRO A 351 6.55 -15.07 35.81
CA PRO A 351 6.64 -13.68 35.36
C PRO A 351 7.38 -13.59 34.04
N HIS A 352 6.80 -12.86 33.10
CA HIS A 352 7.36 -12.67 31.76
C HIS A 352 6.91 -11.33 31.16
N GLN A 353 7.62 -10.89 30.14
CA GLN A 353 7.30 -9.71 29.35
C GLN A 353 6.96 -10.13 27.92
N VAL A 354 6.07 -9.38 27.23
CA VAL A 354 5.65 -9.68 25.86
C VAL A 354 5.97 -8.49 24.98
N LEU A 355 6.67 -8.74 23.86
CA LEU A 355 6.99 -7.81 22.80
C LEU A 355 6.24 -8.23 21.54
N ASN A 356 5.20 -7.49 21.21
CA ASN A 356 4.46 -7.67 19.96
C ASN A 356 3.97 -6.32 19.42
N ALA A 357 3.42 -6.31 18.23
CA ALA A 357 2.94 -5.11 17.53
C ALA A 357 1.93 -4.24 18.33
N LYS A 358 1.37 -4.76 19.44
CA LYS A 358 0.42 -4.02 20.29
C LYS A 358 1.10 -3.12 21.32
N GLN A 359 2.43 -3.20 21.52
CA GLN A 359 3.14 -2.56 22.62
C GLN A 359 4.42 -1.81 22.20
N HIS A 360 4.40 -1.15 21.04
CA HIS A 360 5.56 -0.44 20.48
C HIS A 360 6.20 0.60 21.39
N GLU A 361 5.41 1.34 22.16
CA GLU A 361 5.93 2.43 23.01
C GLU A 361 6.88 1.94 24.14
N ARG A 362 6.75 0.68 24.58
CA ARG A 362 7.55 0.10 25.64
C ARG A 362 8.63 -0.86 25.16
N GLU A 363 8.77 -1.01 23.86
CA GLU A 363 9.66 -2.00 23.25
C GLU A 363 11.11 -1.84 23.70
N ALA A 364 11.64 -0.62 23.65
CA ALA A 364 13.02 -0.33 24.05
C ALA A 364 13.28 -0.63 25.56
N GLU A 365 12.31 -0.35 26.43
CA GLU A 365 12.41 -0.64 27.87
C GLU A 365 12.42 -2.15 28.15
N VAL A 366 11.55 -2.90 27.47
CA VAL A 366 11.45 -4.35 27.62
C VAL A 366 12.72 -5.05 27.15
N ILE A 367 13.27 -4.62 25.99
CA ILE A 367 14.51 -5.17 25.46
C ILE A 367 15.69 -4.85 26.35
N ALA A 368 15.77 -3.63 26.88
CA ALA A 368 16.81 -3.24 27.83
C ALA A 368 16.85 -4.14 29.08
N ASN A 369 15.71 -4.69 29.49
CA ASN A 369 15.60 -5.58 30.64
C ASN A 369 15.69 -7.08 30.29
N ALA A 370 15.59 -7.45 29.00
CA ALA A 370 15.54 -8.85 28.55
C ALA A 370 16.81 -9.66 28.88
N GLY A 371 17.94 -8.99 29.04
CA GLY A 371 19.23 -9.62 29.42
C GLY A 371 19.47 -9.80 30.90
N LYS A 372 18.54 -9.41 31.81
CA LYS A 372 18.69 -9.58 33.27
C LYS A 372 18.56 -11.05 33.70
N PRO A 373 19.22 -11.47 34.78
CA PRO A 373 19.18 -12.85 35.27
C PRO A 373 17.75 -13.39 35.43
N GLY A 374 17.44 -14.53 34.80
CA GLY A 374 16.17 -15.25 34.95
C GLY A 374 14.94 -14.53 34.37
N VAL A 375 15.11 -13.47 33.59
CA VAL A 375 14.00 -12.78 32.89
C VAL A 375 13.55 -13.58 31.69
N VAL A 376 12.23 -13.70 31.54
CA VAL A 376 11.61 -14.36 30.38
C VAL A 376 10.93 -13.28 29.52
N THR A 377 11.33 -13.21 28.25
CA THR A 377 10.75 -12.29 27.26
C THR A 377 10.20 -13.09 26.08
N ILE A 378 8.95 -12.83 25.72
CA ILE A 378 8.33 -13.39 24.51
C ILE A 378 8.37 -12.30 23.45
N ALA A 379 8.90 -12.60 22.27
CA ALA A 379 9.00 -11.65 21.18
C ALA A 379 8.50 -12.26 19.86
N THR A 380 7.73 -11.49 19.08
CA THR A 380 7.50 -11.81 17.67
C THR A 380 8.76 -11.49 16.86
N ASN A 381 8.90 -12.09 15.67
CA ASN A 381 10.12 -12.01 14.84
C ASN A 381 10.60 -10.57 14.56
N MET A 382 9.68 -9.63 14.34
CA MET A 382 10.00 -8.24 14.03
C MET A 382 10.23 -7.37 15.27
N ALA A 383 9.76 -7.78 16.44
CA ALA A 383 9.87 -7.00 17.67
C ALA A 383 11.32 -6.94 18.17
N GLY A 384 11.79 -5.74 18.51
CA GLY A 384 13.14 -5.50 19.02
C GLY A 384 14.25 -5.56 17.97
N ARG A 385 13.93 -5.50 16.68
CA ARG A 385 14.93 -5.43 15.61
C ARG A 385 15.72 -4.12 15.66
N GLY A 386 17.02 -4.18 15.36
CA GLY A 386 17.91 -3.01 15.47
C GLY A 386 18.27 -2.60 16.90
N THR A 387 17.81 -3.36 17.92
CA THR A 387 18.13 -3.11 19.32
C THR A 387 18.87 -4.29 19.91
N ASP A 388 19.98 -4.03 20.62
CA ASP A 388 20.81 -5.05 21.24
C ASP A 388 20.26 -5.47 22.60
N ILE A 389 20.39 -6.76 22.95
CA ILE A 389 20.09 -7.31 24.27
C ILE A 389 21.40 -7.41 25.04
N VAL A 390 21.62 -6.47 25.95
CA VAL A 390 22.83 -6.44 26.78
C VAL A 390 22.68 -7.40 27.94
N LEU A 391 23.63 -8.33 28.10
CA LEU A 391 23.64 -9.27 29.21
C LEU A 391 23.80 -8.52 30.55
N GLY A 392 22.95 -8.85 31.53
CA GLY A 392 22.86 -8.11 32.80
C GLY A 392 21.82 -6.98 32.78
N GLY A 393 21.27 -6.62 31.60
CA GLY A 393 20.31 -5.52 31.40
C GLY A 393 20.97 -4.25 30.86
N LYS A 394 20.25 -3.11 30.92
CA LYS A 394 20.80 -1.82 30.50
C LYS A 394 22.12 -1.53 31.18
N LYS A 395 23.16 -1.26 30.38
CA LYS A 395 24.50 -0.96 30.92
C LYS A 395 24.45 0.32 31.77
N GLU A 396 24.79 0.17 33.04
CA GLU A 396 24.95 1.25 34.01
C GLU A 396 26.30 1.07 34.69
N ASP A 397 26.99 2.17 35.00
CA ASP A 397 28.27 2.11 35.69
C ASP A 397 28.02 1.94 37.20
N ASN A 398 27.44 0.79 37.61
CA ASN A 398 27.16 0.44 38.99
C ASN A 398 27.50 -1.05 39.25
N GLU A 399 27.81 -1.35 40.52
CA GLU A 399 28.17 -2.70 40.99
C GLU A 399 27.03 -3.73 40.77
N GLU A 400 25.79 -3.28 40.80
CA GLU A 400 24.63 -4.13 40.56
C GLU A 400 24.60 -4.67 39.14
N TRP A 401 24.87 -3.81 38.11
CA TRP A 401 24.94 -4.25 36.73
C TRP A 401 26.10 -5.24 36.51
N GLU A 402 27.29 -4.96 37.08
CA GLU A 402 28.45 -5.86 36.97
C GLU A 402 28.14 -7.25 37.57
N SER A 403 27.49 -7.28 38.72
CA SER A 403 27.07 -8.53 39.37
C SER A 403 26.05 -9.30 38.55
N ASN A 404 25.04 -8.62 37.99
CA ASN A 404 24.03 -9.22 37.10
C ASN A 404 24.67 -9.74 35.80
N HIS A 405 25.57 -8.96 35.22
CA HIS A 405 26.29 -9.33 34.00
C HIS A 405 27.12 -10.59 34.18
N GLN A 406 27.91 -10.65 35.27
CA GLN A 406 28.72 -11.82 35.59
C GLN A 406 27.86 -13.06 35.89
N THR A 407 26.74 -12.88 36.60
CA THR A 407 25.79 -13.97 36.89
C THR A 407 25.25 -14.59 35.60
N VAL A 408 24.89 -13.75 34.63
CA VAL A 408 24.38 -14.24 33.33
C VAL A 408 25.47 -14.92 32.50
N LEU A 409 26.70 -14.39 32.51
CA LEU A 409 27.83 -15.03 31.83
C LEU A 409 28.12 -16.43 32.41
N ASP A 410 28.14 -16.56 33.74
CA ASP A 410 28.39 -17.83 34.43
C ASP A 410 27.24 -18.82 34.22
N ALA A 411 26.01 -18.34 34.04
CA ALA A 411 24.83 -19.14 33.72
C ALA A 411 24.79 -19.64 32.27
N GLY A 412 25.69 -19.15 31.38
CA GLY A 412 25.76 -19.56 29.97
C GLY A 412 25.17 -18.58 28.97
N GLY A 413 24.89 -17.34 29.40
CA GLY A 413 24.41 -16.27 28.50
C GLY A 413 22.91 -16.34 28.18
N LEU A 414 22.49 -15.65 27.13
CA LEU A 414 21.09 -15.59 26.70
C LEU A 414 20.68 -16.88 25.97
N CYS A 415 19.56 -17.48 26.39
CA CYS A 415 18.98 -18.64 25.71
C CYS A 415 17.82 -18.22 24.80
N ILE A 416 17.86 -18.62 23.53
CA ILE A 416 16.81 -18.42 22.55
C ILE A 416 15.98 -19.69 22.41
N LEU A 417 14.66 -19.58 22.59
CA LEU A 417 13.72 -20.67 22.40
C LEU A 417 12.75 -20.31 21.26
N GLY A 418 12.89 -20.91 20.09
CA GLY A 418 11.95 -20.74 18.98
C GLY A 418 10.75 -21.66 19.15
N THR A 419 9.52 -21.14 19.01
CA THR A 419 8.30 -21.96 19.11
C THR A 419 7.91 -22.61 17.80
N GLU A 420 8.40 -22.08 16.68
CA GLU A 420 8.14 -22.53 15.32
C GLU A 420 9.32 -22.14 14.42
N ARG A 421 9.45 -22.80 13.27
CA ARG A 421 10.33 -22.35 12.20
C ARG A 421 9.61 -21.32 11.33
N HIS A 422 10.30 -20.27 10.95
CA HIS A 422 9.79 -19.28 10.02
C HIS A 422 9.83 -19.79 8.58
N GLU A 423 9.13 -19.10 7.70
CA GLU A 423 9.14 -19.40 6.26
C GLU A 423 10.53 -19.26 5.63
N SER A 424 11.38 -18.40 6.18
CA SER A 424 12.76 -18.18 5.72
C SER A 424 13.77 -18.55 6.81
N ARG A 425 14.83 -19.26 6.40
CA ARG A 425 15.99 -19.59 7.26
C ARG A 425 16.68 -18.33 7.79
N ARG A 426 16.65 -17.27 7.01
CA ARG A 426 17.20 -15.96 7.37
C ARG A 426 16.58 -15.42 8.65
N ILE A 427 15.26 -15.48 8.79
CA ILE A 427 14.53 -15.03 9.99
C ILE A 427 14.89 -15.90 11.20
N ASP A 428 15.03 -17.21 11.01
CA ASP A 428 15.51 -18.10 12.08
C ASP A 428 16.92 -17.72 12.54
N ASN A 429 17.82 -17.40 11.60
CA ASN A 429 19.18 -16.95 11.91
C ASN A 429 19.19 -15.57 12.60
N GLN A 430 18.30 -14.65 12.24
CA GLN A 430 18.14 -13.37 12.95
C GLN A 430 17.69 -13.58 14.41
N LEU A 431 16.76 -14.51 14.64
CA LEU A 431 16.32 -14.85 15.98
C LEU A 431 17.49 -15.44 16.79
N ARG A 432 18.20 -16.42 16.26
CA ARG A 432 19.40 -16.99 16.89
C ARG A 432 20.47 -15.95 17.14
N GLY A 433 20.67 -15.02 16.20
CA GLY A 433 21.68 -13.97 16.24
C GLY A 433 21.47 -12.92 17.34
N ARG A 434 20.37 -12.97 18.07
CA ARG A 434 20.17 -12.14 19.26
C ARG A 434 20.99 -12.62 20.47
N SER A 435 21.47 -13.88 20.43
CA SER A 435 22.35 -14.49 21.44
C SER A 435 23.74 -14.75 20.89
N GLY A 436 24.73 -14.83 21.74
CA GLY A 436 26.11 -15.13 21.38
C GLY A 436 26.82 -14.01 20.62
N ARG A 437 26.47 -12.75 20.88
CA ARG A 437 27.09 -11.57 20.27
C ARG A 437 28.45 -11.27 20.86
N GLN A 438 29.38 -10.77 20.03
CA GLN A 438 30.73 -10.34 20.46
C GLN A 438 31.52 -11.38 21.26
N GLY A 439 31.27 -12.69 20.99
CA GLY A 439 31.92 -13.80 21.68
C GLY A 439 31.37 -14.12 23.04
N ASP A 440 30.19 -13.59 23.40
CA ASP A 440 29.47 -13.97 24.61
C ASP A 440 28.94 -15.41 24.50
N PRO A 441 28.79 -16.12 25.62
CA PRO A 441 28.10 -17.42 25.63
C PRO A 441 26.62 -17.24 25.32
N GLY A 442 25.98 -18.32 24.89
CA GLY A 442 24.57 -18.35 24.59
C GLY A 442 24.13 -19.68 24.02
N SER A 443 22.84 -19.89 23.93
CA SER A 443 22.28 -21.11 23.35
C SER A 443 21.02 -20.82 22.54
N SER A 444 20.70 -21.70 21.59
CA SER A 444 19.43 -21.63 20.85
C SER A 444 18.84 -23.02 20.64
N GLN A 445 17.52 -23.15 20.74
CA GLN A 445 16.79 -24.38 20.46
C GLN A 445 15.39 -24.07 19.92
N PHE A 446 14.94 -24.85 18.92
CA PHE A 446 13.58 -24.75 18.40
C PHE A 446 12.71 -25.91 18.88
N PHE A 447 11.48 -25.56 19.31
CA PHE A 447 10.42 -26.49 19.70
C PHE A 447 9.36 -26.48 18.61
N LEU A 448 9.21 -27.58 17.90
CA LEU A 448 8.38 -27.69 16.70
C LEU A 448 7.25 -28.69 16.92
N SER A 449 6.13 -28.52 16.23
CA SER A 449 5.05 -29.50 16.19
C SER A 449 4.71 -29.86 14.75
N LEU A 450 4.31 -31.12 14.50
CA LEU A 450 3.77 -31.54 13.20
C LEU A 450 2.46 -30.80 12.84
N GLU A 451 1.86 -30.11 13.80
CA GLU A 451 0.67 -29.26 13.61
C GLU A 451 1.04 -27.81 13.28
N ASP A 452 2.31 -27.43 13.29
CA ASP A 452 2.76 -26.09 12.89
C ASP A 452 2.57 -25.92 11.36
N ASP A 453 2.18 -24.71 10.94
CA ASP A 453 1.76 -24.46 9.56
C ASP A 453 2.83 -24.85 8.53
N LEU A 454 4.09 -24.52 8.78
CA LEU A 454 5.20 -24.92 7.90
C LEU A 454 5.27 -26.45 7.74
N LEU A 455 5.22 -27.19 8.84
CA LEU A 455 5.35 -28.65 8.82
C LEU A 455 4.12 -29.34 8.22
N ARG A 456 2.93 -28.78 8.46
CA ARG A 456 1.66 -29.28 7.90
C ARG A 456 1.65 -29.23 6.36
N LEU A 457 2.31 -28.24 5.74
CA LEU A 457 2.41 -28.14 4.28
C LEU A 457 3.27 -29.26 3.64
N PHE A 458 4.21 -29.82 4.38
CA PHE A 458 5.20 -30.77 3.81
C PHE A 458 5.07 -32.20 4.32
N ILE A 459 4.36 -32.42 5.41
CA ILE A 459 4.14 -33.76 5.98
C ILE A 459 2.77 -34.27 5.54
N THR A 460 2.77 -35.26 4.68
CA THR A 460 1.55 -35.95 4.23
C THR A 460 0.90 -36.70 5.39
N ASP A 461 -0.44 -36.82 5.35
CA ASP A 461 -1.23 -37.55 6.37
C ASP A 461 -0.72 -38.98 6.60
N SER A 462 -0.22 -39.65 5.55
CA SER A 462 0.36 -40.97 5.64
C SER A 462 1.62 -41.01 6.51
N ARG A 463 2.47 -39.99 6.44
CA ARG A 463 3.68 -39.87 7.27
C ARG A 463 3.32 -39.50 8.71
N ARG A 464 2.33 -38.65 8.90
CA ARG A 464 1.79 -38.33 10.23
C ARG A 464 1.28 -39.57 10.92
N ALA A 465 0.45 -40.36 10.24
CA ALA A 465 -0.08 -41.62 10.76
C ALA A 465 1.03 -42.66 11.07
N LEU A 466 2.15 -42.62 10.36
CA LEU A 466 3.32 -43.46 10.68
C LEU A 466 3.96 -43.05 12.00
N PHE A 467 4.14 -41.73 12.24
CA PHE A 467 4.72 -41.23 13.49
C PHE A 467 3.78 -41.51 14.69
N GLU A 468 2.48 -41.39 14.51
CA GLU A 468 1.47 -41.70 15.52
C GLU A 468 1.51 -43.22 15.88
N ARG A 469 1.73 -44.11 14.90
CA ARG A 469 1.82 -45.57 15.13
C ARG A 469 3.08 -46.00 15.85
N ILE A 470 4.17 -45.23 15.76
CA ILE A 470 5.42 -45.49 16.49
C ILE A 470 5.27 -45.21 17.98
N GLY A 471 4.13 -44.68 18.43
CA GLY A 471 3.75 -44.59 19.85
C GLY A 471 4.46 -43.50 20.62
N MET A 472 4.78 -42.39 19.98
CA MET A 472 5.62 -41.32 20.52
C MET A 472 4.96 -40.39 21.55
N GLY A 473 3.76 -40.61 21.98
CA GLY A 473 3.11 -39.88 23.08
C GLY A 473 3.49 -38.41 23.22
N ASP A 474 3.92 -38.02 24.43
CA ASP A 474 4.45 -36.67 24.76
C ASP A 474 5.97 -36.50 24.47
N ASP A 475 6.66 -37.57 23.97
CA ASP A 475 8.10 -37.54 23.70
C ASP A 475 8.41 -36.82 22.38
N HIS A 476 9.62 -36.24 22.31
CA HIS A 476 10.12 -35.53 21.14
C HIS A 476 10.96 -36.41 20.24
N ILE A 477 11.06 -36.04 18.97
CA ILE A 477 11.96 -36.67 17.99
C ILE A 477 13.14 -35.73 17.76
N GLU A 478 14.33 -36.22 18.06
CA GLU A 478 15.58 -35.61 17.64
C GLU A 478 16.15 -36.43 16.49
N HIS A 479 16.04 -35.94 15.26
CA HIS A 479 16.63 -36.63 14.12
C HIS A 479 17.10 -35.67 13.03
N LYS A 480 18.39 -35.71 12.71
CA LYS A 480 19.03 -34.86 11.69
C LYS A 480 18.38 -34.94 10.30
N MET A 481 17.70 -36.04 9.96
CA MET A 481 16.92 -36.09 8.71
C MET A 481 15.69 -35.21 8.72
N LEU A 482 15.07 -34.99 9.89
CA LEU A 482 13.90 -34.16 10.03
C LEU A 482 14.28 -32.67 9.89
N SER A 483 15.35 -32.24 10.56
CA SER A 483 15.90 -30.88 10.42
C SER A 483 16.30 -30.56 8.97
N ARG A 484 16.91 -31.50 8.26
CA ARG A 484 17.21 -31.38 6.81
C ARG A 484 15.92 -31.29 5.97
N GLY A 485 14.89 -32.04 6.34
CA GLY A 485 13.58 -31.99 5.68
C GLY A 485 12.93 -30.62 5.81
N ILE A 486 12.98 -30.03 7.01
CA ILE A 486 12.49 -28.69 7.32
C ILE A 486 13.27 -27.63 6.53
N GLU A 487 14.60 -27.72 6.53
CA GLU A 487 15.45 -26.81 5.75
C GLU A 487 15.13 -26.85 4.25
N ASN A 488 14.91 -28.04 3.68
CA ASN A 488 14.50 -28.16 2.29
C ASN A 488 13.10 -27.59 2.01
N ALA A 489 12.21 -27.67 2.99
CA ALA A 489 10.89 -27.06 2.93
C ALA A 489 11.00 -25.53 2.90
N GLN A 490 11.79 -24.95 3.82
CA GLN A 490 12.07 -23.52 3.85
C GLN A 490 12.68 -23.03 2.52
N LYS A 491 13.69 -23.73 1.97
CA LYS A 491 14.27 -23.40 0.66
C LYS A 491 13.24 -23.36 -0.47
N ARG A 492 12.25 -24.26 -0.45
CA ARG A 492 11.19 -24.23 -1.47
C ARG A 492 10.27 -23.02 -1.31
N ILE A 493 9.96 -22.64 -0.08
CA ILE A 493 9.14 -21.45 0.19
C ILE A 493 9.93 -20.18 -0.16
N GLU A 494 11.21 -20.11 0.21
CA GLU A 494 12.11 -19.01 -0.16
C GLU A 494 12.14 -18.81 -1.67
N ASN A 495 12.36 -19.89 -2.44
CA ASN A 495 12.35 -19.83 -3.90
C ASN A 495 10.99 -19.40 -4.47
N ARG A 496 9.87 -19.91 -3.92
CA ARG A 496 8.54 -19.49 -4.34
C ARG A 496 8.31 -18.01 -4.06
N ASN A 497 8.70 -17.53 -2.89
CA ASN A 497 8.57 -16.12 -2.53
C ASN A 497 9.44 -15.23 -3.42
N PHE A 498 10.65 -15.68 -3.76
CA PHE A 498 11.50 -15.02 -4.74
C PHE A 498 10.83 -14.93 -6.12
N ASP A 499 10.27 -16.03 -6.62
CA ASP A 499 9.57 -16.04 -7.91
C ASP A 499 8.36 -15.07 -7.90
N ILE A 500 7.62 -14.98 -6.78
CA ILE A 500 6.51 -14.05 -6.63
C ILE A 500 7.02 -12.60 -6.70
N ARG A 501 8.08 -12.25 -5.95
CA ARG A 501 8.67 -10.90 -5.98
C ARG A 501 9.23 -10.56 -7.35
N LYS A 502 9.91 -11.51 -8.00
CA LYS A 502 10.43 -11.33 -9.36
C LYS A 502 9.32 -11.10 -10.37
N ASN A 503 8.24 -11.88 -10.31
CA ASN A 503 7.10 -11.68 -11.20
C ASN A 503 6.44 -10.31 -10.96
N LEU A 504 6.25 -9.90 -9.71
CA LEU A 504 5.70 -8.59 -9.38
C LEU A 504 6.57 -7.46 -9.97
N LEU A 505 7.90 -7.58 -9.83
CA LEU A 505 8.84 -6.61 -10.37
C LEU A 505 8.80 -6.56 -11.90
N GLU A 506 8.74 -7.71 -12.59
CA GLU A 506 8.70 -7.74 -14.07
C GLU A 506 7.44 -7.07 -14.66
N TYR A 507 6.33 -7.04 -13.92
CA TYR A 507 5.15 -6.25 -14.29
C TYR A 507 5.32 -4.78 -13.91
N ASP A 508 5.88 -4.48 -12.74
CA ASP A 508 6.08 -3.10 -12.29
C ASP A 508 7.19 -2.38 -13.06
N ASP A 509 8.18 -3.09 -13.61
CA ASP A 509 9.21 -2.49 -14.46
C ASP A 509 8.59 -1.76 -15.67
N VAL A 510 7.54 -2.32 -16.30
CA VAL A 510 6.82 -1.66 -17.40
C VAL A 510 6.14 -0.37 -16.93
N ALA A 511 5.45 -0.43 -15.79
CA ALA A 511 4.84 0.75 -15.19
C ALA A 511 5.90 1.77 -14.73
N ASN A 512 7.08 1.29 -14.32
CA ASN A 512 8.18 2.15 -13.90
C ASN A 512 8.82 2.93 -15.05
N ASP A 513 8.99 2.31 -16.20
CA ASP A 513 9.50 2.99 -17.39
C ASP A 513 8.54 4.14 -17.78
N GLN A 514 7.23 3.89 -17.78
CA GLN A 514 6.21 4.88 -18.06
C GLN A 514 6.18 5.99 -16.98
N ARG A 515 6.26 5.60 -15.69
CA ARG A 515 6.34 6.52 -14.56
C ARG A 515 7.51 7.47 -14.68
N THR A 516 8.69 6.93 -15.02
CA THR A 516 9.90 7.73 -15.20
C THR A 516 9.72 8.76 -16.31
N ALA A 517 9.11 8.37 -17.44
CA ALA A 517 8.84 9.29 -18.55
C ALA A 517 7.85 10.39 -18.15
N ILE A 518 6.76 10.04 -17.45
CA ILE A 518 5.75 11.03 -17.00
C ILE A 518 6.33 11.97 -15.93
N TYR A 519 7.12 11.43 -14.99
CA TYR A 519 7.72 12.25 -13.95
C TYR A 519 8.80 13.19 -14.51
N ALA A 520 9.56 12.74 -15.52
CA ALA A 520 10.49 13.61 -16.24
C ALA A 520 9.74 14.76 -16.94
N LEU A 521 8.71 14.43 -17.73
CA LEU A 521 7.87 15.45 -18.39
C LEU A 521 7.26 16.44 -17.39
N ARG A 522 6.80 15.93 -16.24
CA ARG A 522 6.22 16.75 -15.17
C ARG A 522 7.26 17.67 -14.54
N ASN A 523 8.47 17.18 -14.30
CA ASN A 523 9.56 17.96 -13.76
C ASN A 523 10.02 19.04 -14.73
N ASP A 524 10.15 18.72 -16.02
CA ASP A 524 10.47 19.70 -17.07
C ASP A 524 9.43 20.83 -17.09
N LEU A 525 8.13 20.48 -17.04
CA LEU A 525 7.05 21.49 -16.94
C LEU A 525 7.12 22.36 -15.69
N LEU A 526 7.58 21.82 -14.54
CA LEU A 526 7.72 22.60 -13.31
C LEU A 526 8.94 23.52 -13.35
N GLU A 527 10.04 23.10 -13.98
CA GLU A 527 11.34 23.80 -13.98
C GLU A 527 11.44 24.83 -15.10
N GLU A 528 10.83 24.60 -16.27
CA GLU A 528 10.82 25.57 -17.37
C GLU A 528 10.05 26.84 -16.99
N ASP A 529 10.62 28.01 -17.26
CA ASP A 529 9.95 29.29 -17.01
C ASP A 529 8.86 29.58 -18.03
N ASP A 530 8.99 29.15 -19.27
CA ASP A 530 8.04 29.39 -20.37
C ASP A 530 7.91 28.15 -21.25
N ILE A 531 6.70 27.64 -21.38
CA ILE A 531 6.37 26.45 -22.18
C ILE A 531 5.69 26.81 -23.53
N GLU A 532 5.86 28.08 -24.00
CA GLU A 532 5.20 28.54 -25.26
C GLU A 532 5.54 27.67 -26.45
N GLU A 533 6.82 27.30 -26.62
CA GLU A 533 7.26 26.45 -27.76
C GLU A 533 6.62 25.07 -27.66
N THR A 534 6.56 24.50 -26.47
CA THR A 534 5.89 23.22 -26.21
C THR A 534 4.40 23.28 -26.56
N ILE A 535 3.67 24.30 -26.09
CA ILE A 535 2.24 24.47 -26.42
C ILE A 535 2.04 24.68 -27.93
N GLN A 536 2.92 25.43 -28.62
CA GLN A 536 2.81 25.59 -30.07
C GLN A 536 3.05 24.27 -30.82
N GLY A 537 3.96 23.42 -30.35
CA GLY A 537 4.15 22.07 -30.86
C GLY A 537 2.90 21.19 -30.66
N LEU A 538 2.29 21.25 -29.48
CA LEU A 538 1.06 20.51 -29.19
C LEU A 538 -0.12 20.96 -30.06
N ILE A 539 -0.23 22.27 -30.34
CA ILE A 539 -1.24 22.79 -31.26
C ILE A 539 -1.02 22.21 -32.67
N GLU A 540 0.23 22.24 -33.17
CA GLU A 540 0.54 21.66 -34.48
C GLU A 540 0.14 20.19 -34.53
N GLU A 541 0.57 19.37 -33.61
CA GLU A 541 0.33 17.93 -33.57
C GLU A 541 -1.16 17.60 -33.42
N SER A 542 -1.86 18.27 -32.49
CA SER A 542 -3.29 18.03 -32.25
C SER A 542 -4.16 18.41 -33.45
N PHE A 543 -3.85 19.54 -34.13
CA PHE A 543 -4.56 19.93 -35.30
C PHE A 543 -4.19 19.04 -36.51
N GLU A 544 -2.94 18.65 -36.68
CA GLU A 544 -2.50 17.72 -37.71
C GLU A 544 -3.23 16.38 -37.63
N ASN A 545 -3.25 15.75 -36.42
CA ASN A 545 -3.97 14.50 -36.18
C ASN A 545 -5.48 14.63 -36.45
N SER A 546 -6.05 15.76 -36.02
CA SER A 546 -7.47 16.06 -36.29
C SER A 546 -7.75 16.19 -37.79
N ILE A 547 -6.92 16.92 -38.53
CA ILE A 547 -7.08 17.11 -39.96
C ILE A 547 -6.97 15.78 -40.71
N TYR A 548 -5.96 14.95 -40.42
CA TYR A 548 -5.77 13.66 -41.06
C TYR A 548 -6.89 12.65 -40.77
N SER A 549 -7.62 12.80 -39.69
CA SER A 549 -8.82 11.98 -39.40
C SER A 549 -9.96 12.25 -40.40
N PHE A 550 -10.07 13.47 -40.92
CA PHE A 550 -11.10 13.87 -41.91
C PHE A 550 -10.57 13.99 -43.32
N ILE A 551 -9.31 14.33 -43.49
CA ILE A 551 -8.60 14.47 -44.76
C ILE A 551 -7.32 13.62 -44.72
N PRO A 552 -7.39 12.31 -45.03
CA PRO A 552 -6.22 11.43 -44.95
C PRO A 552 -5.11 11.89 -45.91
N PHE A 553 -3.84 11.76 -45.50
CA PHE A 553 -2.66 12.32 -46.15
C PHE A 553 -2.54 11.99 -47.66
N GLU A 554 -2.88 10.77 -48.08
CA GLU A 554 -2.78 10.33 -49.49
C GLU A 554 -4.15 10.26 -50.18
N SER A 555 -5.18 10.95 -49.65
CA SER A 555 -6.53 10.88 -50.18
C SER A 555 -6.80 11.89 -51.32
N VAL A 556 -7.73 11.54 -52.17
CA VAL A 556 -8.22 12.46 -53.24
C VAL A 556 -9.36 13.33 -52.72
N GLU A 557 -9.55 14.51 -53.31
CA GLU A 557 -10.56 15.52 -52.91
C GLU A 557 -11.97 14.94 -52.69
N SER A 558 -12.35 13.92 -53.46
CA SER A 558 -13.66 13.24 -53.37
C SER A 558 -13.85 12.45 -52.02
N GLN A 559 -12.80 12.17 -51.33
CA GLN A 559 -12.80 11.43 -50.06
C GLN A 559 -12.72 12.38 -48.84
N TRP A 560 -12.50 13.66 -49.07
CA TRP A 560 -12.34 14.65 -48.00
C TRP A 560 -13.69 14.99 -47.33
N LYS A 561 -13.73 14.89 -46.02
CA LYS A 561 -14.90 15.20 -45.20
C LYS A 561 -14.82 16.62 -44.63
N THR A 562 -14.69 17.61 -45.52
CA THR A 562 -14.43 19.00 -45.16
C THR A 562 -15.53 19.62 -44.31
N SER A 563 -16.81 19.27 -44.51
CA SER A 563 -17.91 19.77 -43.66
C SER A 563 -17.88 19.19 -42.26
N GLU A 564 -17.48 17.91 -42.12
CA GLU A 564 -17.33 17.26 -40.81
C GLU A 564 -16.12 17.85 -40.06
N LEU A 565 -15.05 18.18 -40.80
CA LEU A 565 -13.86 18.86 -40.20
C LEU A 565 -14.24 20.24 -39.68
N ASP A 566 -14.96 21.08 -40.45
CA ASP A 566 -15.38 22.41 -39.97
C ASP A 566 -16.28 22.33 -38.75
N GLN A 567 -17.20 21.37 -38.71
CA GLN A 567 -18.03 21.12 -37.53
C GLN A 567 -17.19 20.69 -36.35
N PHE A 568 -16.26 19.77 -36.49
CA PHE A 568 -15.36 19.30 -35.45
C PHE A 568 -14.50 20.44 -34.89
N LEU A 569 -13.87 21.24 -35.77
CA LEU A 569 -13.05 22.39 -35.34
C LEU A 569 -13.87 23.42 -34.58
N LYS A 570 -15.12 23.64 -34.96
CA LYS A 570 -16.02 24.54 -34.25
C LYS A 570 -16.43 24.02 -32.89
N GLU A 571 -16.79 22.76 -32.79
CA GLU A 571 -17.23 22.15 -31.51
C GLU A 571 -16.08 21.93 -30.55
N SER A 572 -14.93 21.46 -31.03
CA SER A 572 -13.78 21.09 -30.18
C SER A 572 -12.90 22.29 -29.82
N PHE A 573 -12.72 23.25 -30.73
CA PHE A 573 -11.74 24.34 -30.56
C PHE A 573 -12.35 25.74 -30.68
N GLN A 574 -13.71 25.85 -30.76
CA GLN A 574 -14.42 27.12 -30.96
C GLN A 574 -13.97 27.91 -32.19
N PHE A 575 -13.55 27.22 -33.23
CA PHE A 575 -13.19 27.83 -34.52
C PHE A 575 -14.42 28.40 -35.20
N ASN A 576 -14.45 29.74 -35.38
CA ASN A 576 -15.60 30.42 -36.05
C ASN A 576 -15.42 30.56 -37.57
N LYS A 577 -14.27 30.17 -38.11
CA LYS A 577 -13.95 30.27 -39.54
C LYS A 577 -14.21 28.93 -40.20
N GLU A 578 -14.98 28.94 -41.28
CA GLU A 578 -15.22 27.75 -42.10
C GLU A 578 -14.12 27.64 -43.18
N PHE A 579 -13.47 26.49 -43.27
CA PHE A 579 -12.40 26.22 -44.23
C PHE A 579 -12.94 25.59 -45.53
N LYS A 580 -14.11 24.95 -45.46
CA LYS A 580 -14.76 24.38 -46.66
C LYS A 580 -14.87 25.36 -47.84
N PRO A 581 -15.31 26.65 -47.65
CA PRO A 581 -15.34 27.61 -48.78
C PRO A 581 -13.95 27.92 -49.33
N VAL A 582 -12.89 27.89 -48.49
CA VAL A 582 -11.51 28.14 -48.94
C VAL A 582 -11.00 26.98 -49.77
N ILE A 583 -11.30 25.74 -49.36
CA ILE A 583 -10.92 24.50 -50.05
C ILE A 583 -11.70 24.39 -51.36
N ASP A 584 -13.00 24.67 -51.41
CA ASP A 584 -13.84 24.58 -52.58
C ASP A 584 -13.49 25.63 -53.65
N ASN A 585 -12.98 26.81 -53.24
CA ASN A 585 -12.60 27.90 -54.16
C ASN A 585 -11.23 27.69 -54.82
N ASP A 586 -10.31 27.01 -54.18
CA ASP A 586 -8.96 26.77 -54.72
C ASP A 586 -8.66 25.27 -54.80
N LYS A 587 -8.99 24.65 -55.90
CA LYS A 587 -8.77 23.24 -56.18
C LYS A 587 -7.31 22.83 -56.36
N SER A 588 -6.38 23.77 -56.28
CA SER A 588 -4.94 23.49 -56.35
C SER A 588 -4.34 23.17 -55.00
N LEU A 589 -5.11 23.35 -53.91
CA LEU A 589 -4.65 23.10 -52.54
C LEU A 589 -4.51 21.61 -52.27
N GLY A 590 -3.29 21.18 -51.96
CA GLY A 590 -3.02 19.86 -51.44
C GLY A 590 -3.29 19.73 -49.92
N VAL A 591 -3.28 18.51 -49.42
CA VAL A 591 -3.54 18.23 -48.01
C VAL A 591 -2.57 19.00 -47.07
N GLU A 592 -1.29 19.08 -47.48
CA GLU A 592 -0.25 19.81 -46.72
C GLU A 592 -0.51 21.33 -46.67
N GLU A 593 -0.99 21.91 -47.79
CA GLU A 593 -1.30 23.34 -47.81
C GLU A 593 -2.50 23.69 -46.98
N ILE A 594 -3.56 22.83 -47.00
CA ILE A 594 -4.75 22.95 -46.12
C ILE A 594 -4.32 22.87 -44.64
N LYS A 595 -3.51 21.87 -44.29
CA LYS A 595 -2.97 21.71 -42.96
C LYS A 595 -2.26 22.98 -42.50
N ASN A 596 -1.33 23.51 -43.29
CA ASN A 596 -0.57 24.70 -42.94
C ASN A 596 -1.46 25.96 -42.76
N ILE A 597 -2.51 26.11 -43.56
CA ILE A 597 -3.48 27.20 -43.40
C ILE A 597 -4.22 27.09 -42.09
N ILE A 598 -4.75 25.91 -41.76
CA ILE A 598 -5.52 25.68 -40.52
C ILE A 598 -4.64 25.87 -39.29
N ILE A 599 -3.41 25.30 -39.28
CA ILE A 599 -2.47 25.41 -38.18
C ILE A 599 -2.02 26.87 -37.97
N SER A 600 -1.73 27.61 -39.05
CA SER A 600 -1.38 29.04 -38.95
C SER A 600 -2.50 29.85 -38.30
N GLU A 601 -3.73 29.65 -38.74
CA GLU A 601 -4.92 30.32 -38.18
C GLU A 601 -5.15 29.93 -36.71
N ALA A 602 -4.93 28.64 -36.35
CA ALA A 602 -5.03 28.18 -34.98
C ALA A 602 -4.01 28.90 -34.07
N LYS A 603 -2.77 29.02 -34.52
CA LYS A 603 -1.70 29.73 -33.78
C LYS A 603 -2.02 31.23 -33.64
N ASP A 604 -2.54 31.87 -34.67
CA ASP A 604 -2.93 33.28 -34.63
C ASP A 604 -4.12 33.50 -33.67
N MET A 605 -5.10 32.63 -33.72
CA MET A 605 -6.24 32.67 -32.78
C MET A 605 -5.79 32.47 -31.35
N TYR A 606 -4.89 31.52 -31.10
CA TYR A 606 -4.30 31.28 -29.80
C TYR A 606 -3.56 32.52 -29.27
N LYS A 607 -2.65 33.10 -30.07
CA LYS A 607 -1.91 34.31 -29.70
C LYS A 607 -2.84 35.48 -29.38
N SER A 608 -3.82 35.73 -30.21
CA SER A 608 -4.80 36.82 -30.02
C SER A 608 -5.62 36.65 -28.73
N LYS A 609 -5.97 35.41 -28.38
CA LYS A 609 -6.71 35.09 -27.18
C LYS A 609 -5.94 35.38 -25.87
N PHE A 610 -4.63 35.10 -25.88
CA PHE A 610 -3.77 35.22 -24.70
C PHE A 610 -2.97 36.54 -24.64
N GLU A 611 -3.02 37.40 -25.67
CA GLU A 611 -2.29 38.66 -25.74
C GLU A 611 -2.57 39.59 -24.54
N HIS A 612 -3.79 39.55 -23.99
CA HIS A 612 -4.23 40.42 -22.91
C HIS A 612 -3.81 39.99 -21.50
N ILE A 613 -3.33 38.73 -21.31
CA ILE A 613 -3.02 38.16 -20.00
C ILE A 613 -1.54 38.33 -19.60
N GLY A 614 -0.64 38.55 -20.58
CA GLY A 614 0.80 38.75 -20.32
C GLY A 614 1.44 37.56 -19.61
N GLU A 615 2.21 37.83 -18.55
CA GLU A 615 2.95 36.80 -17.79
C GLU A 615 2.08 35.73 -17.10
N GLN A 616 0.80 36.03 -16.85
CA GLN A 616 -0.10 35.05 -16.24
C GLN A 616 -0.46 33.89 -17.20
N ARG A 617 -0.26 34.07 -18.51
CA ARG A 617 -0.41 33.02 -19.49
C ARG A 617 0.49 31.83 -19.17
N LYS A 618 1.75 32.07 -18.87
CA LYS A 618 2.75 31.03 -18.56
C LYS A 618 2.32 30.13 -17.41
N LEU A 619 1.82 30.77 -16.33
CA LEU A 619 1.32 30.04 -15.17
C LEU A 619 0.08 29.21 -15.50
N LEU A 620 -0.87 29.80 -16.27
CA LEU A 620 -2.11 29.14 -16.66
C LEU A 620 -1.84 27.94 -17.55
N GLU A 621 -0.98 28.08 -18.56
CA GLU A 621 -0.56 27.01 -19.46
C GLU A 621 0.04 25.83 -18.67
N LYS A 622 0.97 26.10 -17.76
CA LYS A 622 1.58 25.10 -16.89
C LYS A 622 0.54 24.38 -16.01
N GLN A 623 -0.35 25.14 -15.38
CA GLN A 623 -1.38 24.56 -14.51
C GLN A 623 -2.34 23.67 -15.28
N ILE A 624 -2.79 24.08 -16.46
CA ILE A 624 -3.66 23.26 -17.30
C ILE A 624 -2.96 21.98 -17.70
N MET A 625 -1.73 22.08 -18.21
CA MET A 625 -0.98 20.92 -18.69
C MET A 625 -0.68 19.94 -17.56
N LEU A 626 -0.27 20.42 -16.37
CA LEU A 626 -0.06 19.59 -15.18
C LEU A 626 -1.36 18.94 -14.72
N GLN A 627 -2.48 19.65 -14.74
CA GLN A 627 -3.76 19.12 -14.32
C GLN A 627 -4.26 18.01 -15.27
N VAL A 628 -4.15 18.22 -16.57
CA VAL A 628 -4.52 17.22 -17.59
C VAL A 628 -3.64 15.99 -17.46
N LEU A 629 -2.32 16.18 -17.37
CA LEU A 629 -1.36 15.11 -17.19
C LEU A 629 -1.65 14.29 -15.93
N ASP A 630 -1.90 14.94 -14.78
CA ASP A 630 -2.18 14.26 -13.52
C ASP A 630 -3.50 13.47 -13.56
N VAL A 631 -4.52 13.96 -14.29
CA VAL A 631 -5.81 13.25 -14.44
C VAL A 631 -5.63 11.99 -15.29
N HIS A 632 -5.06 12.12 -16.48
CA HIS A 632 -4.86 10.98 -17.39
C HIS A 632 -3.88 9.95 -16.83
N TRP A 633 -2.81 10.40 -16.12
CA TRP A 633 -1.89 9.49 -15.47
C TRP A 633 -2.55 8.65 -14.39
N LYS A 634 -3.43 9.23 -13.57
CA LYS A 634 -4.21 8.49 -12.54
C LYS A 634 -5.16 7.48 -13.16
N GLU A 635 -5.83 7.84 -14.25
CA GLU A 635 -6.70 6.93 -14.99
C GLU A 635 -5.90 5.78 -15.60
N HIS A 636 -4.77 6.09 -16.21
CA HIS A 636 -3.86 5.09 -16.78
C HIS A 636 -3.34 4.10 -15.74
N LEU A 637 -2.97 4.55 -14.54
CA LEU A 637 -2.56 3.65 -13.46
C LEU A 637 -3.67 2.66 -13.09
N ALA A 638 -4.93 3.11 -13.03
CA ALA A 638 -6.06 2.23 -12.78
C ALA A 638 -6.27 1.22 -13.92
N GLU A 639 -6.15 1.65 -15.16
CA GLU A 639 -6.26 0.79 -16.35
C GLU A 639 -5.13 -0.24 -16.41
N MET A 640 -3.90 0.14 -16.07
CA MET A 640 -2.75 -0.77 -15.96
C MET A 640 -2.97 -1.85 -14.88
N ASP A 641 -3.57 -1.50 -13.75
CA ASP A 641 -3.92 -2.49 -12.73
C ASP A 641 -4.98 -3.48 -13.25
N HIS A 642 -5.97 -3.01 -14.00
CA HIS A 642 -6.96 -3.89 -14.64
C HIS A 642 -6.33 -4.79 -15.71
N LEU A 643 -5.44 -4.24 -16.55
CA LEU A 643 -4.71 -5.02 -17.53
C LEU A 643 -3.90 -6.14 -16.87
N ARG A 644 -3.21 -5.84 -15.74
CA ARG A 644 -2.42 -6.83 -14.99
C ARG A 644 -3.28 -7.99 -14.48
N GLN A 645 -4.49 -7.72 -14.00
CA GLN A 645 -5.40 -8.75 -13.53
C GLN A 645 -5.94 -9.61 -14.68
N SER A 646 -6.28 -9.00 -15.81
CA SER A 646 -6.92 -9.66 -16.96
C SER A 646 -5.94 -10.44 -17.85
N VAL A 647 -4.69 -10.00 -17.93
CA VAL A 647 -3.69 -10.58 -18.86
C VAL A 647 -3.38 -12.05 -18.57
N GLY A 648 -3.54 -12.50 -17.32
CA GLY A 648 -3.36 -13.88 -16.91
C GLY A 648 -4.26 -14.85 -17.64
N LEU A 649 -5.47 -14.45 -18.00
CA LEU A 649 -6.43 -15.26 -18.74
C LEU A 649 -5.97 -15.57 -20.18
N ARG A 650 -5.09 -14.77 -20.76
CA ARG A 650 -4.55 -14.98 -22.10
C ARG A 650 -3.58 -16.16 -22.22
N ALA A 651 -3.11 -16.68 -21.09
CA ALA A 651 -2.34 -17.91 -21.05
C ALA A 651 -3.13 -19.10 -21.63
N TYR A 652 -4.45 -19.11 -21.49
CA TYR A 652 -5.31 -20.14 -22.10
C TYR A 652 -5.28 -20.11 -23.64
N ALA A 653 -5.00 -18.95 -24.25
CA ALA A 653 -4.81 -18.81 -25.70
C ALA A 653 -3.36 -19.07 -26.14
N GLN A 654 -2.53 -19.74 -25.32
CA GLN A 654 -1.12 -20.04 -25.59
C GLN A 654 -0.24 -18.81 -25.84
N LYS A 655 -0.65 -17.63 -25.45
CA LYS A 655 0.14 -16.40 -25.51
C LYS A 655 0.92 -16.22 -24.20
N ASN A 656 2.13 -15.63 -24.31
CA ASN A 656 2.90 -15.27 -23.11
C ASN A 656 2.28 -14.03 -22.46
N PRO A 657 1.71 -14.14 -21.23
CA PRO A 657 1.03 -13.02 -20.58
C PRO A 657 1.92 -11.77 -20.42
N LYS A 658 3.22 -11.95 -20.12
CA LYS A 658 4.15 -10.83 -19.93
C LYS A 658 4.38 -10.05 -21.22
N ASN A 659 4.50 -10.73 -22.37
CA ASN A 659 4.70 -10.06 -23.65
C ASN A 659 3.43 -9.33 -24.09
N GLU A 660 2.27 -9.93 -23.85
CA GLU A 660 0.97 -9.28 -24.15
C GLU A 660 0.79 -8.05 -23.24
N TYR A 661 1.12 -8.16 -21.94
CA TYR A 661 1.09 -7.03 -21.02
C TYR A 661 1.96 -5.87 -21.50
N LYS A 662 3.24 -6.14 -21.84
CA LYS A 662 4.16 -5.10 -22.34
C LYS A 662 3.61 -4.40 -23.58
N ARG A 663 3.08 -5.17 -24.54
CA ARG A 663 2.56 -4.62 -25.78
C ARG A 663 1.32 -3.75 -25.55
N GLU A 664 0.38 -4.23 -24.75
CA GLU A 664 -0.86 -3.48 -24.48
C GLU A 664 -0.62 -2.27 -23.61
N ALA A 665 0.22 -2.41 -22.58
CA ALA A 665 0.64 -1.29 -21.75
C ALA A 665 1.33 -0.18 -22.56
N PHE A 666 2.14 -0.54 -23.56
CA PHE A 666 2.76 0.42 -24.46
C PHE A 666 1.71 1.16 -25.32
N ASN A 667 0.78 0.43 -25.94
CA ASN A 667 -0.27 1.04 -26.75
C ASN A 667 -1.18 1.96 -25.90
N MET A 668 -1.52 1.54 -24.67
CA MET A 668 -2.30 2.35 -23.73
C MET A 668 -1.57 3.64 -23.35
N PHE A 669 -0.26 3.56 -23.16
CA PHE A 669 0.57 4.71 -22.82
C PHE A 669 0.68 5.71 -23.98
N GLU A 670 0.88 5.24 -25.23
CA GLU A 670 0.85 6.09 -26.43
C GLU A 670 -0.48 6.81 -26.56
N ASN A 671 -1.60 6.07 -26.45
CA ASN A 671 -2.93 6.67 -26.52
C ASN A 671 -3.15 7.74 -25.43
N MET A 672 -2.69 7.48 -24.20
CA MET A 672 -2.79 8.44 -23.11
C MET A 672 -2.00 9.73 -23.40
N LEU A 673 -0.80 9.63 -23.98
CA LEU A 673 -0.02 10.83 -24.37
C LEU A 673 -0.73 11.64 -25.44
N ASP A 674 -1.30 10.97 -26.44
CA ASP A 674 -2.09 11.63 -27.49
C ASP A 674 -3.34 12.31 -26.91
N GLU A 675 -4.02 11.68 -25.96
CA GLU A 675 -5.16 12.26 -25.26
C GLU A 675 -4.77 13.47 -24.42
N ILE A 676 -3.63 13.42 -23.69
CA ILE A 676 -3.09 14.56 -22.92
C ILE A 676 -2.85 15.75 -23.86
N ASN A 677 -2.19 15.52 -25.00
CA ASN A 677 -1.88 16.54 -25.98
C ASN A 677 -3.16 17.19 -26.51
N SER A 678 -4.10 16.36 -26.96
CA SER A 678 -5.37 16.82 -27.55
C SER A 678 -6.26 17.53 -26.55
N GLU A 679 -6.35 17.02 -25.31
CA GLU A 679 -7.19 17.62 -24.27
C GLU A 679 -6.59 18.94 -23.75
N THR A 680 -5.28 19.02 -23.61
CA THR A 680 -4.59 20.27 -23.26
C THR A 680 -4.92 21.37 -24.25
N VAL A 681 -4.77 21.10 -25.55
CA VAL A 681 -5.10 22.06 -26.60
C VAL A 681 -6.58 22.42 -26.58
N ARG A 682 -7.48 21.43 -26.45
CA ARG A 682 -8.92 21.65 -26.37
C ARG A 682 -9.29 22.58 -25.20
N ILE A 683 -8.73 22.37 -24.03
CA ILE A 683 -9.01 23.21 -22.85
C ILE A 683 -8.49 24.63 -23.08
N LEU A 684 -7.27 24.79 -23.60
CA LEU A 684 -6.69 26.10 -23.89
C LEU A 684 -7.53 26.91 -24.91
N PHE A 685 -8.10 26.26 -25.91
CA PHE A 685 -8.98 26.92 -26.90
C PHE A 685 -10.39 27.21 -26.35
N ASN A 686 -10.89 26.43 -25.38
CA ASN A 686 -12.23 26.59 -24.84
C ASN A 686 -12.29 27.46 -23.57
N ILE A 687 -11.16 27.68 -22.87
CA ILE A 687 -11.15 28.42 -21.61
C ILE A 687 -11.62 29.85 -21.81
N GLN A 688 -12.57 30.31 -20.99
CA GLN A 688 -12.94 31.69 -20.89
C GLN A 688 -12.03 32.35 -19.86
N ILE A 689 -11.33 33.39 -20.27
CA ILE A 689 -10.36 34.07 -19.41
C ILE A 689 -11.09 34.82 -18.32
N ALA A 690 -11.00 34.32 -17.11
CA ALA A 690 -11.54 34.96 -15.93
C ALA A 690 -10.62 36.07 -15.40
N THR A 691 -11.17 37.01 -14.62
CA THR A 691 -10.42 38.11 -14.01
C THR A 691 -9.42 37.59 -12.96
N LYS A 692 -8.37 38.39 -12.64
CA LYS A 692 -7.33 38.06 -11.65
C LYS A 692 -7.84 37.51 -10.32
N GLU A 693 -8.99 38.04 -9.86
CA GLU A 693 -9.61 37.66 -8.58
C GLU A 693 -10.24 36.26 -8.60
N GLU A 694 -10.66 35.78 -9.76
CA GLU A 694 -11.24 34.45 -9.93
C GLU A 694 -10.13 33.37 -10.01
N ILE A 695 -8.99 33.71 -10.62
CA ILE A 695 -7.83 32.80 -10.71
C ILE A 695 -7.24 32.51 -9.31
N GLU A 696 -7.02 33.55 -8.50
CA GLU A 696 -6.54 33.40 -7.11
C GLU A 696 -7.50 32.58 -6.22
N LYS A 697 -8.78 32.60 -6.52
CA LYS A 697 -9.78 31.84 -5.78
C LYS A 697 -9.75 30.36 -6.15
N ILE A 698 -9.58 30.07 -7.43
CA ILE A 698 -9.42 28.69 -7.94
C ILE A 698 -8.14 28.04 -7.43
N GLU A 699 -7.01 28.77 -7.37
CA GLU A 699 -5.75 28.28 -6.79
C GLU A 699 -5.89 27.91 -5.31
N LYS A 700 -6.52 28.78 -4.51
CA LYS A 700 -6.73 28.51 -3.08
C LYS A 700 -7.67 27.33 -2.82
N ASP A 701 -8.67 27.16 -3.65
CA ASP A 701 -9.61 26.04 -3.50
C ASP A 701 -9.03 24.70 -3.99
N ASN A 702 -8.21 24.71 -5.03
CA ASN A 702 -7.50 23.51 -5.49
C ASN A 702 -6.44 23.04 -4.49
N LEU A 703 -5.66 23.94 -3.89
CA LEU A 703 -4.70 23.60 -2.84
C LEU A 703 -5.39 23.03 -1.60
N LYS A 704 -6.50 23.62 -1.14
CA LYS A 704 -7.26 23.11 0.00
C LYS A 704 -7.93 21.75 -0.26
N ASN A 705 -8.34 21.49 -1.49
CA ASN A 705 -8.96 20.21 -1.86
C ASN A 705 -7.93 19.09 -2.03
N ALA A 706 -6.73 19.41 -2.54
CA ALA A 706 -5.63 18.44 -2.63
C ALA A 706 -5.13 18.01 -1.24
N GLU A 707 -4.98 18.94 -0.29
CA GLU A 707 -4.55 18.61 1.08
C GLU A 707 -5.57 17.77 1.86
N LYS A 708 -6.87 17.95 1.61
CA LYS A 708 -7.93 17.23 2.35
C LYS A 708 -8.16 15.80 1.89
N ASN A 709 -7.70 15.42 0.71
CA ASN A 709 -8.09 14.17 0.05
C ASN A 709 -6.98 13.11 -0.01
N LEU A 710 -5.76 13.40 0.47
CA LEU A 710 -4.64 12.46 0.44
C LEU A 710 -4.65 11.53 1.66
N GLU A 711 -4.87 10.23 1.43
CA GLU A 711 -4.61 9.16 2.40
C GLU A 711 -3.39 8.35 1.98
N LEU A 712 -2.45 8.21 2.92
CA LEU A 712 -1.27 7.37 2.73
C LEU A 712 -1.60 5.95 3.17
N LYS A 713 -1.60 5.02 2.24
CA LYS A 713 -1.79 3.60 2.53
C LYS A 713 -0.59 2.80 2.03
N LYS A 714 0.01 2.04 2.94
CA LYS A 714 0.87 0.93 2.59
C LYS A 714 -0.05 -0.29 2.47
N ASN A 715 0.01 -1.05 1.40
CA ASN A 715 -0.62 -2.36 1.35
C ASN A 715 0.14 -3.29 2.30
N GLU A 716 -0.24 -3.27 3.55
CA GLU A 716 0.31 -4.18 4.56
C GLU A 716 -0.24 -5.58 4.34
N ASP A 717 0.62 -6.57 4.55
CA ASP A 717 0.25 -7.99 4.64
C ASP A 717 -0.96 -8.12 5.59
N PRO A 718 -1.99 -8.92 5.28
CA PRO A 718 -3.23 -8.99 6.07
C PRO A 718 -3.07 -9.31 7.56
N SER A 719 -1.86 -9.67 8.01
CA SER A 719 -1.54 -9.98 9.40
C SER A 719 -1.26 -8.76 10.30
N GLN A 720 -1.23 -7.52 9.79
CA GLN A 720 -0.82 -6.34 10.57
C GLN A 720 -1.83 -5.18 10.64
N ILE A 721 -3.07 -5.37 10.19
CA ILE A 721 -4.06 -4.28 10.29
C ILE A 721 -4.78 -4.34 11.65
N ALA A 722 -4.23 -3.67 12.63
CA ALA A 722 -4.96 -3.21 13.80
C ALA A 722 -4.51 -1.80 14.14
N GLN A 723 -5.33 -0.86 13.86
CA GLN A 723 -5.51 0.51 14.33
C GLN A 723 -5.43 1.56 13.24
N SER A 724 -6.62 1.97 12.77
CA SER A 724 -6.81 3.29 12.17
C SER A 724 -6.73 4.32 13.29
N PRO A 725 -6.07 5.47 13.10
CA PRO A 725 -6.19 6.55 14.06
C PRO A 725 -7.62 7.06 14.03
N GLU A 726 -8.30 6.96 15.17
CA GLU A 726 -9.51 7.71 15.43
C GLU A 726 -9.26 9.18 15.09
N LYS A 727 -10.21 9.81 14.40
CA LYS A 727 -10.24 11.25 14.23
C LYS A 727 -10.14 11.89 15.62
N HIS A 728 -8.98 12.42 15.94
CA HIS A 728 -8.85 13.32 17.07
C HIS A 728 -9.70 14.56 16.77
N HIS A 729 -10.96 14.55 17.24
CA HIS A 729 -11.51 15.79 17.74
C HIS A 729 -10.50 16.31 18.75
N LYS A 730 -10.00 17.54 18.56
CA LYS A 730 -9.22 18.24 19.60
C LYS A 730 -9.98 18.03 20.90
N ALA A 731 -9.45 17.16 21.74
CA ALA A 731 -9.93 17.03 23.10
C ALA A 731 -9.63 18.38 23.76
N GLU A 732 -10.68 19.14 24.09
CA GLU A 732 -10.58 20.17 25.10
C GLU A 732 -9.95 19.48 26.32
N GLN A 733 -8.89 20.06 26.84
CA GLN A 733 -8.26 19.60 28.06
C GLN A 733 -9.34 19.47 29.13
N VAL A 734 -9.73 18.25 29.43
CA VAL A 734 -10.51 17.95 30.63
C VAL A 734 -9.53 18.13 31.78
N ILE A 735 -9.53 19.34 32.33
CA ILE A 735 -8.96 19.59 33.65
C ILE A 735 -9.73 18.66 34.59
N ALA A 736 -9.02 17.76 35.26
CA ALA A 736 -9.57 16.86 36.23
C ALA A 736 -10.30 17.72 37.28
N SER A 737 -11.62 17.78 37.20
CA SER A 737 -12.44 18.45 38.23
C SER A 737 -12.38 17.57 39.44
N GLU A 738 -11.89 18.12 40.56
CA GLU A 738 -12.05 17.52 41.87
C GLU A 738 -13.51 17.08 42.04
N LYS A 739 -13.71 15.86 42.53
CA LYS A 739 -15.05 15.31 42.77
C LYS A 739 -15.72 16.12 43.86
N ILE A 740 -16.54 17.09 43.47
CA ILE A 740 -17.31 17.92 44.37
C ILE A 740 -18.35 17.05 45.11
N GLY A 741 -18.34 17.05 46.41
CA GLY A 741 -19.25 16.28 47.23
C GLY A 741 -20.71 16.74 47.06
N ARG A 742 -21.69 15.82 47.11
CA ARG A 742 -23.12 16.09 46.90
C ARG A 742 -23.71 17.21 47.81
N ASN A 743 -23.12 17.43 48.98
CA ASN A 743 -23.54 18.43 50.01
C ASN A 743 -22.64 19.67 50.05
N GLU A 744 -21.62 19.73 49.22
CA GLU A 744 -20.69 20.86 49.12
C GLU A 744 -21.38 22.10 48.52
N LEU A 745 -21.06 23.28 49.06
CA LEU A 745 -21.58 24.57 48.60
C LEU A 745 -20.74 24.97 47.36
N VAL A 746 -21.39 25.19 46.26
CA VAL A 746 -20.76 25.66 45.01
C VAL A 746 -21.38 26.98 44.60
N LYS A 747 -20.57 27.86 44.00
CA LYS A 747 -21.02 29.10 43.39
C LYS A 747 -21.26 28.84 41.89
N ILE A 748 -22.43 29.18 41.44
CA ILE A 748 -22.83 29.06 40.01
C ILE A 748 -23.24 30.40 39.46
N THR A 749 -22.96 30.64 38.19
CA THR A 749 -23.35 31.87 37.47
C THR A 749 -23.97 31.57 36.11
N ASN A 750 -24.87 32.41 35.66
CA ASN A 750 -25.40 32.43 34.30
C ASN A 750 -24.89 33.63 33.48
N GLY A 751 -23.90 34.38 33.99
CA GLY A 751 -23.35 35.58 33.37
C GLY A 751 -23.98 36.89 33.89
N GLU A 752 -25.23 36.87 34.42
CA GLU A 752 -25.91 38.03 34.98
C GLU A 752 -26.06 37.91 36.50
N GLU A 753 -26.27 36.72 37.03
CA GLU A 753 -26.45 36.47 38.45
C GLU A 753 -25.47 35.36 38.93
N THR A 754 -25.02 35.50 40.18
CA THR A 754 -24.22 34.50 40.89
C THR A 754 -24.97 34.00 42.13
N LYS A 755 -25.12 32.66 42.28
CA LYS A 755 -25.82 32.04 43.41
C LYS A 755 -24.92 30.96 44.07
N GLU A 756 -24.93 30.93 45.38
CA GLU A 756 -24.25 29.95 46.18
C GLU A 756 -25.23 28.90 46.73
N MET A 757 -25.05 27.61 46.34
CA MET A 757 -25.97 26.56 46.76
C MET A 757 -25.29 25.21 46.82
N LYS A 758 -25.92 24.22 47.49
CA LYS A 758 -25.39 22.85 47.54
C LYS A 758 -25.34 22.23 46.17
N TYR A 759 -24.25 21.54 45.81
CA TYR A 759 -24.01 20.95 44.52
C TYR A 759 -25.17 20.08 44.01
N LYS A 760 -25.89 19.37 44.88
CA LYS A 760 -27.10 18.61 44.50
C LYS A 760 -28.21 19.47 43.88
N LYS A 761 -28.36 20.73 44.29
CA LYS A 761 -29.34 21.67 43.68
C LYS A 761 -28.76 22.43 42.48
N ALA A 762 -27.46 22.71 42.53
CA ALA A 762 -26.75 23.34 41.43
C ALA A 762 -26.71 22.45 40.19
N LYS A 763 -26.57 21.15 40.35
CA LYS A 763 -26.51 20.18 39.27
C LYS A 763 -27.73 20.20 38.33
N SER A 764 -28.94 20.31 38.88
CA SER A 764 -30.15 20.41 38.06
C SER A 764 -30.25 21.71 37.26
N LEU A 765 -29.68 22.83 37.76
CA LEU A 765 -29.62 24.10 37.06
C LEU A 765 -28.53 24.14 35.96
N ILE A 766 -27.45 23.41 36.19
CA ILE A 766 -26.36 23.25 35.22
C ILE A 766 -26.82 22.33 34.06
N GLU A 767 -27.53 21.24 34.36
CA GLU A 767 -28.06 20.32 33.37
C GLU A 767 -29.18 20.91 32.49
N THR A 768 -29.93 21.88 32.98
CA THR A 768 -30.94 22.60 32.19
C THR A 768 -30.35 23.66 31.26
N GLY A 769 -29.06 23.90 31.29
CA GLY A 769 -28.31 24.81 30.40
C GLY A 769 -28.38 26.28 30.85
N GLY A 770 -27.26 26.99 30.83
CA GLY A 770 -27.12 28.38 31.13
C GLY A 770 -26.40 28.69 32.45
N TRP A 771 -26.20 27.75 33.35
CA TRP A 771 -25.45 27.95 34.59
C TRP A 771 -24.14 27.15 34.59
N ARG A 772 -23.04 27.74 35.08
CA ARG A 772 -21.70 27.09 35.18
C ARG A 772 -21.13 27.37 36.59
N ILE A 773 -20.33 26.43 37.10
CA ILE A 773 -19.61 26.59 38.39
C ILE A 773 -18.47 27.58 38.17
N ILE A 774 -18.27 28.48 39.17
CA ILE A 774 -17.14 29.40 39.18
C ILE A 774 -16.10 28.85 40.16
#